data_4fb2b58e81ff2ed6a96b91f6613df023
#
_entry.id   4fb2b58e81ff2ed6a96b91f6613df023
#
_cell.length_a   1.000
_cell.length_b   1.000
_cell.length_c   1.000
_cell.angle_alpha   90.00
_cell.angle_beta   90.00
_cell.angle_gamma   90.00
#
_symmetry.space_group_name_H-M   'P 1'
#
loop_
_entity.id
_entity.type
_entity.pdbx_description
1 polymer ?
#
loop_
_entity_poly.entity_id
_entity_poly.type
_entity_poly.pdbx_seq_one_letter_code
_entity_poly.pdbx_strand_id
1 'polypeptide(L)'
;MKKILYVLAFLMLGAFGKMHADEGMWLPMFVERLNYVDMQKDGLQLTAEEIYSVNQSSLKDAIVGLSEGAKPGGYFCTAEVVSDQGLLFTNHHCGYDKIQNHSSLEHDYLTNGFWAMNKTEELPNEGLSVSFLIRMEDVTDSCLINVSDTMTAEERSAAIRKVTTRLKKAASEDDRYHVIVKSFFEGNEYYMFVYEVFTDVRLVGAPPSAIGKFGGDTDNWMWPRHTGDFSIFRVYTAPDGKPANFAAENIPLKPRHHLPISLDGVKPGDFSMVWGYPGTTDRYLTSDGVDFNLEDEYPAIINLFGKKLEVWKEFMDTDPKVKIQYASKYAVVANTWKYLIGQTRGLNRLGVSDKKRELENQFTVWVNADENRVKKYGTALTDMKTGYTQMGESIAPLLYTSMAGSNGAEIIGFASDYADLEAAMSPVEKKDLPKEKDMAKKMKDEKKAELEKTIQSLKESLPEQYKDYSAIADQKVLAELLTIYASKVDPAMQVDVIKEINKKYKGDFYAYASDVFANSIFVSEAKVLEFLSKPDVKTLKNDPAFVLSNAFMAKMMEAAGGYQAAMGSLSSAKRLYVAGLREMQPDKVFYPDANSTMRMSYGTVQDYKAADAVQYSYITTMNGIIEKEDPTNDEFIVPAKLIELIEKRDFGPYGVDNELIVCFLS
;
A
#
# COMPACT_ATOMS: atom_id res chain seq x y z
N MET A 1 -40.20 16.37 46.57
CA MET A 1 -39.27 15.23 46.40
C MET A 1 -39.54 14.42 45.15
N LYS A 2 -40.73 13.93 44.82
CA LYS A 2 -40.96 13.16 43.55
C LYS A 2 -40.66 13.93 42.26
N LYS A 3 -40.94 15.25 42.17
CA LYS A 3 -40.65 16.07 40.99
C LYS A 3 -39.14 16.32 40.78
N ILE A 4 -38.34 16.34 41.83
CA ILE A 4 -36.88 16.46 41.75
C ILE A 4 -36.26 15.15 41.31
N LEU A 5 -36.83 14.01 41.68
CA LEU A 5 -36.37 12.68 41.22
C LEU A 5 -36.62 12.50 39.72
N TYR A 6 -37.71 13.02 39.16
CA TYR A 6 -37.97 12.96 37.71
C TYR A 6 -37.05 13.89 36.89
N VAL A 7 -36.69 15.04 37.42
CA VAL A 7 -35.73 15.95 36.79
C VAL A 7 -34.32 15.36 36.83
N LEU A 8 -33.91 14.73 37.92
CA LEU A 8 -32.65 14.01 38.04
C LEU A 8 -32.60 12.76 37.14
N ALA A 9 -33.70 12.01 37.02
CA ALA A 9 -33.79 10.86 36.11
C ALA A 9 -33.78 11.31 34.63
N PHE A 10 -34.40 12.47 34.30
CA PHE A 10 -34.35 13.03 32.95
C PHE A 10 -32.99 13.64 32.60
N LEU A 11 -32.27 14.18 33.58
CA LEU A 11 -30.88 14.62 33.42
C LEU A 11 -29.88 13.46 33.27
N MET A 12 -30.14 12.32 33.92
CA MET A 12 -29.33 11.10 33.74
C MET A 12 -29.63 10.38 32.41
N LEU A 13 -30.83 10.49 31.85
CA LEU A 13 -31.17 9.95 30.52
C LEU A 13 -30.66 10.81 29.35
N GLY A 14 -30.30 12.06 29.62
CA GLY A 14 -29.68 12.97 28.63
C GLY A 14 -28.16 12.82 28.51
N ALA A 15 -27.51 12.05 29.38
CA ALA A 15 -26.06 11.89 29.43
C ALA A 15 -25.51 10.67 28.64
N PHE A 16 -26.38 9.83 28.06
CA PHE A 16 -25.94 8.89 27.03
C PHE A 16 -25.99 9.56 25.68
N GLY A 17 -25.15 10.58 25.47
CA GLY A 17 -24.71 10.97 24.15
C GLY A 17 -24.18 9.72 23.49
N LYS A 18 -24.67 9.36 22.30
CA LYS A 18 -24.03 8.34 21.48
C LYS A 18 -22.60 8.84 21.26
N MET A 19 -21.65 8.26 21.98
CA MET A 19 -20.24 8.47 21.70
C MET A 19 -20.00 7.83 20.32
N HIS A 20 -19.94 8.65 19.31
CA HIS A 20 -19.44 8.27 18.01
C HIS A 20 -17.94 8.54 18.07
N ALA A 21 -17.13 7.55 17.69
CA ALA A 21 -15.74 7.81 17.37
C ALA A 21 -15.70 8.87 16.26
N ASP A 22 -14.88 9.89 16.45
CA ASP A 22 -14.74 10.94 15.43
C ASP A 22 -14.08 10.34 14.18
N GLU A 23 -14.85 10.25 13.11
CA GLU A 23 -14.34 9.77 11.85
C GLU A 23 -13.40 10.80 11.22
N GLY A 24 -12.37 10.33 10.53
CA GLY A 24 -11.56 11.14 9.66
C GLY A 24 -10.07 10.83 9.76
N MET A 25 -9.38 11.04 8.63
CA MET A 25 -7.92 11.06 8.53
C MET A 25 -7.52 12.49 8.20
N TRP A 26 -7.30 13.28 9.26
CA TRP A 26 -7.16 14.72 9.21
C TRP A 26 -5.76 15.16 8.76
N LEU A 27 -5.69 16.25 7.98
CA LEU A 27 -4.41 16.90 7.69
C LEU A 27 -3.94 17.68 8.91
N PRO A 28 -2.76 17.39 9.48
CA PRO A 28 -2.29 18.05 10.71
C PRO A 28 -2.16 19.56 10.59
N MET A 29 -1.91 20.10 9.40
CA MET A 29 -1.83 21.55 9.18
C MET A 29 -3.13 22.31 9.50
N PHE A 30 -4.25 21.60 9.56
CA PHE A 30 -5.57 22.19 9.86
C PHE A 30 -6.07 21.90 11.27
N VAL A 31 -5.27 21.23 12.11
CA VAL A 31 -5.70 20.80 13.45
C VAL A 31 -6.26 21.95 14.28
N GLU A 32 -5.60 23.10 14.31
CA GLU A 32 -6.06 24.26 15.06
C GLU A 32 -7.44 24.74 14.64
N ARG A 33 -7.72 24.73 13.35
CA ARG A 33 -8.99 25.24 12.78
C ARG A 33 -10.13 24.23 12.87
N LEU A 34 -9.85 22.94 12.70
CA LEU A 34 -10.89 21.93 12.50
C LEU A 34 -11.16 21.06 13.72
N ASN A 35 -10.14 20.64 14.45
CA ASN A 35 -10.24 19.55 15.40
C ASN A 35 -9.81 19.89 16.82
N TYR A 36 -9.01 20.91 17.01
CA TYR A 36 -8.32 21.19 18.29
C TYR A 36 -9.26 21.28 19.49
N VAL A 37 -10.40 21.97 19.33
CA VAL A 37 -11.39 22.13 20.42
C VAL A 37 -12.01 20.80 20.82
N ASP A 38 -12.28 19.92 19.88
CA ASP A 38 -12.88 18.62 20.15
C ASP A 38 -11.84 17.67 20.76
N MET A 39 -10.62 17.68 20.24
CA MET A 39 -9.48 16.96 20.82
C MET A 39 -9.21 17.36 22.28
N GLN A 40 -9.33 18.64 22.62
CA GLN A 40 -9.20 19.10 24.01
C GLN A 40 -10.33 18.58 24.92
N LYS A 41 -11.56 18.48 24.40
CA LYS A 41 -12.67 17.89 25.17
C LYS A 41 -12.44 16.40 25.47
N ASP A 42 -11.77 15.70 24.52
CA ASP A 42 -11.42 14.29 24.66
C ASP A 42 -10.15 14.06 25.50
N GLY A 43 -9.49 15.13 25.93
CA GLY A 43 -8.37 15.05 26.87
C GLY A 43 -7.00 15.45 26.32
N LEU A 44 -6.90 15.96 25.09
CA LEU A 44 -5.65 16.47 24.54
C LEU A 44 -5.09 17.60 25.42
N GLN A 45 -3.81 17.49 25.79
CA GLN A 45 -3.10 18.49 26.60
C GLN A 45 -2.06 19.29 25.79
N LEU A 46 -1.70 18.82 24.57
CA LEU A 46 -0.77 19.51 23.70
C LEU A 46 -1.42 20.73 23.05
N THR A 47 -0.60 21.73 22.75
CA THR A 47 -1.02 22.86 21.92
C THR A 47 -1.07 22.48 20.45
N ALA A 48 -1.79 23.25 19.65
CA ALA A 48 -1.84 23.04 18.20
C ALA A 48 -0.44 23.18 17.55
N GLU A 49 0.41 24.07 18.06
CA GLU A 49 1.80 24.25 17.60
C GLU A 49 2.70 23.04 17.94
N GLU A 50 2.51 22.41 19.10
CA GLU A 50 3.21 21.16 19.44
C GLU A 50 2.79 19.99 18.58
N ILE A 51 1.58 19.99 18.05
CA ILE A 51 1.07 19.01 17.10
C ILE A 51 1.66 19.25 15.70
N TYR A 52 1.49 20.46 15.17
CA TYR A 52 1.98 20.83 13.86
C TYR A 52 2.53 22.25 13.84
N SER A 53 3.84 22.38 13.56
CA SER A 53 4.49 23.66 13.31
C SER A 53 5.52 23.54 12.19
N VAL A 54 5.64 24.60 11.39
CA VAL A 54 6.71 24.74 10.39
C VAL A 54 7.92 25.43 11.01
N ASN A 55 7.70 26.33 11.96
CA ASN A 55 8.73 27.18 12.55
C ASN A 55 9.43 26.53 13.75
N GLN A 56 8.72 25.71 14.49
CA GLN A 56 9.20 25.03 15.70
C GLN A 56 9.19 23.51 15.52
N SER A 57 9.87 22.79 16.42
CA SER A 57 9.78 21.36 16.53
C SER A 57 8.38 20.96 17.00
N SER A 58 7.78 19.96 16.36
CA SER A 58 6.43 19.48 16.67
C SER A 58 6.32 17.98 16.41
N LEU A 59 5.21 17.35 16.82
CA LEU A 59 4.98 15.90 16.63
C LEU A 59 5.20 15.43 15.19
N LYS A 60 4.82 16.26 14.18
CA LYS A 60 5.03 15.90 12.78
C LYS A 60 6.48 15.58 12.43
N ASP A 61 7.45 16.17 13.15
CA ASP A 61 8.90 15.98 12.89
C ASP A 61 9.42 14.62 13.39
N ALA A 62 8.61 13.91 14.20
CA ALA A 62 8.93 12.57 14.68
C ALA A 62 8.24 11.45 13.88
N ILE A 63 7.28 11.77 12.99
CA ILE A 63 6.52 10.79 12.21
C ILE A 63 7.06 10.78 10.79
N VAL A 64 7.48 9.62 10.31
CA VAL A 64 8.16 9.46 9.03
C VAL A 64 7.51 8.41 8.15
N GLY A 65 7.60 8.60 6.83
CA GLY A 65 7.15 7.62 5.85
C GLY A 65 8.30 6.73 5.39
N LEU A 66 8.06 5.42 5.36
CA LEU A 66 8.98 4.42 4.80
C LEU A 66 8.63 4.16 3.34
N SER A 67 9.62 4.20 2.45
CA SER A 67 9.44 3.91 1.02
C SER A 67 10.61 3.15 0.41
N GLU A 68 10.35 2.49 -0.71
CA GLU A 68 11.40 1.95 -1.57
C GLU A 68 11.92 3.04 -2.52
N GLY A 69 13.22 3.11 -2.65
CA GLY A 69 13.89 4.14 -3.45
C GLY A 69 13.91 5.51 -2.77
N ALA A 70 14.61 6.45 -3.39
CA ALA A 70 14.88 7.77 -2.81
C ALA A 70 13.79 8.83 -3.07
N LYS A 71 12.58 8.43 -3.46
CA LYS A 71 11.50 9.37 -3.82
C LYS A 71 10.29 9.19 -2.92
N PRO A 72 9.84 10.24 -2.20
CA PRO A 72 8.61 10.17 -1.42
C PRO A 72 7.37 10.10 -2.34
N GLY A 73 6.27 9.58 -1.80
CA GLY A 73 4.97 9.62 -2.47
C GLY A 73 4.26 8.28 -2.62
N GLY A 74 4.93 7.17 -2.37
CA GLY A 74 4.36 5.83 -2.26
C GLY A 74 4.92 5.17 -1.02
N TYR A 75 4.40 5.55 0.15
CA TYR A 75 4.83 4.96 1.41
C TYR A 75 4.15 3.62 1.60
N PHE A 76 4.95 2.58 1.90
CA PHE A 76 4.40 1.28 2.26
C PHE A 76 4.10 1.19 3.76
N CYS A 77 4.77 2.02 4.59
CA CYS A 77 4.58 2.06 6.05
C CYS A 77 4.90 3.43 6.64
N THR A 78 4.54 3.58 7.91
CA THR A 78 4.90 4.68 8.79
C THR A 78 5.88 4.18 9.86
N ALA A 79 6.78 5.05 10.30
CA ALA A 79 7.62 4.84 11.49
C ALA A 79 7.65 6.11 12.34
N GLU A 80 8.05 5.96 13.60
CA GLU A 80 8.24 7.06 14.53
C GLU A 80 9.66 7.09 15.07
N VAL A 81 10.21 8.31 15.20
CA VAL A 81 11.51 8.55 15.82
C VAL A 81 11.35 8.56 17.33
N VAL A 82 12.10 7.71 18.02
CA VAL A 82 11.98 7.49 19.48
C VAL A 82 13.25 7.81 20.27
N SER A 83 14.28 8.34 19.61
CA SER A 83 15.50 8.77 20.30
C SER A 83 16.15 9.96 19.61
N ASP A 84 17.04 10.64 20.34
CA ASP A 84 17.89 11.72 19.84
C ASP A 84 19.02 11.26 18.90
N GLN A 85 19.09 9.95 18.62
CA GLN A 85 20.06 9.31 17.74
C GLN A 85 19.37 8.56 16.58
N GLY A 86 18.22 9.06 16.11
CA GLY A 86 17.54 8.58 14.91
C GLY A 86 17.02 7.15 14.99
N LEU A 87 16.78 6.60 16.20
CA LEU A 87 16.13 5.29 16.35
C LEU A 87 14.68 5.40 15.93
N LEU A 88 14.23 4.45 15.11
CA LEU A 88 12.87 4.35 14.61
C LEU A 88 12.19 3.10 15.14
N PHE A 89 10.92 3.25 15.54
CA PHE A 89 10.02 2.11 15.70
C PHE A 89 9.06 2.06 14.52
N THR A 90 8.75 0.84 14.07
CA THR A 90 7.70 0.54 13.10
C THR A 90 7.17 -0.86 13.35
N ASN A 91 6.16 -1.30 12.59
CA ASN A 91 5.65 -2.65 12.70
C ASN A 91 6.64 -3.71 12.20
N HIS A 92 6.53 -4.92 12.73
CA HIS A 92 7.29 -6.08 12.25
C HIS A 92 6.96 -6.36 10.78
N HIS A 93 5.67 -6.32 10.41
CA HIS A 93 5.27 -6.53 9.02
C HIS A 93 5.81 -5.47 8.06
N CYS A 94 6.08 -4.25 8.53
CA CYS A 94 6.74 -3.20 7.75
C CYS A 94 8.22 -3.48 7.52
N GLY A 95 8.90 -4.06 8.50
CA GLY A 95 10.30 -4.47 8.40
C GLY A 95 10.50 -5.86 7.78
N TYR A 96 9.43 -6.60 7.50
CA TYR A 96 9.48 -8.03 7.19
C TYR A 96 10.34 -8.36 5.99
N ASP A 97 10.22 -7.60 4.90
CA ASP A 97 11.06 -7.72 3.70
C ASP A 97 12.54 -7.48 4.03
N LYS A 98 12.85 -6.47 4.84
CA LYS A 98 14.25 -6.17 5.22
C LYS A 98 14.85 -7.24 6.14
N ILE A 99 14.04 -7.80 7.04
CA ILE A 99 14.45 -8.95 7.88
C ILE A 99 14.69 -10.17 7.00
N GLN A 100 13.80 -10.44 6.03
CA GLN A 100 13.94 -11.52 5.05
C GLN A 100 15.22 -11.36 4.22
N ASN A 101 15.50 -10.15 3.73
CA ASN A 101 16.67 -9.86 2.90
C ASN A 101 18.00 -10.16 3.60
N HIS A 102 18.03 -10.07 4.92
CA HIS A 102 19.18 -10.44 5.74
C HIS A 102 19.15 -11.90 6.22
N SER A 103 18.06 -12.64 5.94
CA SER A 103 17.90 -14.03 6.39
C SER A 103 18.48 -15.02 5.38
N SER A 104 19.02 -16.12 5.92
CA SER A 104 19.46 -17.30 5.18
C SER A 104 19.19 -18.56 6.00
N LEU A 105 19.43 -19.75 5.45
CA LEU A 105 19.33 -20.98 6.22
C LEU A 105 20.34 -21.05 7.39
N GLU A 106 21.46 -20.31 7.31
CA GLU A 106 22.49 -20.24 8.35
C GLU A 106 22.19 -19.13 9.37
N HIS A 107 21.53 -18.06 8.94
CA HIS A 107 21.15 -16.87 9.72
C HIS A 107 19.67 -16.56 9.51
N ASP A 108 18.81 -17.41 10.04
CA ASP A 108 17.35 -17.24 9.92
C ASP A 108 16.83 -16.19 10.92
N TYR A 109 16.94 -14.92 10.56
CA TYR A 109 16.46 -13.81 11.37
C TYR A 109 14.92 -13.69 11.40
N LEU A 110 14.23 -14.27 10.42
CA LEU A 110 12.76 -14.36 10.48
C LEU A 110 12.31 -15.25 11.63
N THR A 111 12.93 -16.43 11.76
CA THR A 111 12.56 -17.41 12.80
C THR A 111 13.15 -17.06 14.17
N ASN A 112 14.38 -16.56 14.21
CA ASN A 112 15.12 -16.37 15.47
C ASN A 112 15.14 -14.95 16.00
N GLY A 113 14.70 -13.99 15.18
CA GLY A 113 14.86 -12.56 15.45
C GLY A 113 16.29 -12.07 15.20
N PHE A 114 16.47 -10.76 15.28
CA PHE A 114 17.76 -10.08 15.15
C PHE A 114 17.88 -8.96 16.17
N TRP A 115 19.04 -8.81 16.81
CA TRP A 115 19.33 -7.73 17.74
C TRP A 115 20.78 -7.30 17.61
N ALA A 116 21.01 -6.08 17.10
CA ALA A 116 22.34 -5.47 17.10
C ALA A 116 22.71 -5.02 18.52
N MET A 117 23.80 -5.53 19.06
CA MET A 117 24.26 -5.17 20.40
C MET A 117 25.03 -3.86 20.41
N ASN A 118 25.44 -3.38 19.25
CA ASN A 118 26.11 -2.10 19.06
C ASN A 118 25.90 -1.60 17.60
N LYS A 119 26.24 -0.33 17.35
CA LYS A 119 26.00 0.31 16.05
C LYS A 119 26.76 -0.30 14.87
N THR A 120 27.83 -1.04 15.11
CA THR A 120 28.60 -1.69 14.04
C THR A 120 27.97 -3.00 13.58
N GLU A 121 27.00 -3.53 14.32
CA GLU A 121 26.23 -4.72 13.99
C GLU A 121 24.91 -4.39 13.30
N GLU A 122 24.52 -3.09 13.24
CA GLU A 122 23.30 -2.65 12.57
C GLU A 122 23.40 -2.90 11.05
N LEU A 123 22.39 -3.56 10.46
CA LEU A 123 22.43 -4.06 9.09
C LEU A 123 21.87 -3.00 8.11
N PRO A 124 22.64 -2.56 7.10
CA PRO A 124 22.19 -1.59 6.13
C PRO A 124 21.13 -2.18 5.20
N ASN A 125 20.08 -1.38 4.86
CA ASN A 125 19.03 -1.80 3.96
C ASN A 125 19.09 -0.98 2.67
N GLU A 126 19.66 -1.56 1.64
CA GLU A 126 19.70 -0.92 0.32
C GLU A 126 18.27 -0.70 -0.21
N GLY A 127 18.04 0.44 -0.83
CA GLY A 127 16.73 0.82 -1.38
C GLY A 127 15.72 1.34 -0.35
N LEU A 128 15.89 1.11 0.95
CA LEU A 128 15.01 1.65 1.98
C LEU A 128 15.28 3.15 2.20
N SER A 129 14.22 3.95 2.20
CA SER A 129 14.33 5.38 2.52
C SER A 129 13.31 5.83 3.55
N VAL A 130 13.68 6.89 4.27
CA VAL A 130 12.87 7.54 5.31
C VAL A 130 12.62 8.99 4.93
N SER A 131 11.36 9.40 4.86
CA SER A 131 10.95 10.74 4.49
C SER A 131 10.43 11.53 5.70
N PHE A 132 11.08 12.64 6.02
CA PHE A 132 10.65 13.59 7.05
C PHE A 132 9.85 14.72 6.40
N LEU A 133 8.63 14.95 6.86
CA LEU A 133 7.83 16.07 6.39
C LEU A 133 8.34 17.40 6.95
N ILE A 134 8.79 18.29 6.09
CA ILE A 134 9.24 19.65 6.46
C ILE A 134 8.03 20.57 6.60
N ARG A 135 7.17 20.64 5.55
CA ARG A 135 5.96 21.47 5.56
C ARG A 135 4.91 21.00 4.58
N MET A 136 3.66 21.38 4.85
CA MET A 136 2.53 21.31 3.93
C MET A 136 2.09 22.74 3.57
N GLU A 137 1.63 22.93 2.34
CA GLU A 137 1.09 24.21 1.85
C GLU A 137 -0.17 23.98 1.01
N ASP A 138 -1.21 24.81 1.23
CA ASP A 138 -2.35 24.85 0.35
C ASP A 138 -1.96 25.60 -0.93
N VAL A 139 -2.03 24.91 -2.06
CA VAL A 139 -1.70 25.46 -3.40
C VAL A 139 -2.88 25.39 -4.35
N THR A 140 -4.09 25.24 -3.80
CA THR A 140 -5.32 25.08 -4.55
C THR A 140 -5.55 26.23 -5.54
N ASP A 141 -5.50 27.47 -5.06
CA ASP A 141 -5.72 28.65 -5.90
C ASP A 141 -4.68 28.73 -7.02
N SER A 142 -3.42 28.43 -6.70
CA SER A 142 -2.34 28.40 -7.70
C SER A 142 -2.57 27.33 -8.76
N CYS A 143 -2.99 26.13 -8.37
CA CYS A 143 -3.25 25.02 -9.29
C CYS A 143 -4.46 25.27 -10.18
N LEU A 144 -5.49 25.94 -9.67
CA LEU A 144 -6.75 26.17 -10.35
C LEU A 144 -6.85 27.49 -11.12
N ILE A 145 -5.89 28.40 -10.97
CA ILE A 145 -5.92 29.76 -11.57
C ILE A 145 -6.13 29.76 -13.10
N ASN A 146 -5.67 28.75 -13.79
CA ASN A 146 -5.77 28.61 -15.25
C ASN A 146 -6.78 27.52 -15.66
N VAL A 147 -7.66 27.10 -14.75
CA VAL A 147 -8.65 26.05 -14.98
C VAL A 147 -10.03 26.68 -15.15
N SER A 148 -10.78 26.25 -16.18
CA SER A 148 -12.17 26.63 -16.40
C SER A 148 -13.08 25.41 -16.43
N ASP A 149 -14.37 25.61 -16.18
CA ASP A 149 -15.38 24.54 -16.20
C ASP A 149 -15.67 24.01 -17.61
N THR A 150 -15.16 24.67 -18.65
CA THR A 150 -15.31 24.25 -20.06
C THR A 150 -14.16 23.35 -20.54
N MET A 151 -13.13 23.18 -19.75
CA MET A 151 -11.98 22.32 -20.09
C MET A 151 -12.35 20.84 -20.03
N THR A 152 -11.81 20.05 -20.98
CA THR A 152 -11.82 18.60 -20.87
C THR A 152 -10.95 18.13 -19.69
N ALA A 153 -11.07 16.88 -19.28
CA ALA A 153 -10.26 16.30 -18.21
C ALA A 153 -8.75 16.37 -18.54
N GLU A 154 -8.39 16.17 -19.81
CA GLU A 154 -7.00 16.22 -20.30
C GLU A 154 -6.47 17.66 -20.28
N GLU A 155 -7.23 18.63 -20.75
CA GLU A 155 -6.85 20.04 -20.72
C GLU A 155 -6.67 20.55 -19.31
N ARG A 156 -7.60 20.21 -18.41
CA ARG A 156 -7.51 20.50 -16.98
C ARG A 156 -6.23 19.89 -16.35
N SER A 157 -6.01 18.62 -16.58
CA SER A 157 -4.82 17.90 -16.09
C SER A 157 -3.53 18.54 -16.60
N ALA A 158 -3.47 18.93 -17.88
CA ALA A 158 -2.31 19.58 -18.46
C ALA A 158 -2.03 20.96 -17.86
N ALA A 159 -3.10 21.77 -17.65
CA ALA A 159 -2.99 23.08 -17.01
C ALA A 159 -2.44 22.97 -15.57
N ILE A 160 -2.99 22.06 -14.78
CA ILE A 160 -2.56 21.79 -13.39
C ILE A 160 -1.12 21.27 -13.37
N ARG A 161 -0.76 20.34 -14.25
CA ARG A 161 0.61 19.76 -14.34
C ARG A 161 1.67 20.84 -14.60
N LYS A 162 1.38 21.81 -15.45
CA LYS A 162 2.29 22.95 -15.72
C LYS A 162 2.55 23.77 -14.46
N VAL A 163 1.53 24.01 -13.64
CA VAL A 163 1.67 24.77 -12.39
C VAL A 163 2.40 23.95 -11.34
N THR A 164 2.00 22.69 -11.13
CA THR A 164 2.61 21.82 -10.13
C THR A 164 4.09 21.55 -10.41
N THR A 165 4.50 21.43 -11.69
CA THR A 165 5.92 21.31 -12.08
C THR A 165 6.70 22.55 -11.64
N ARG A 166 6.17 23.75 -11.86
CA ARG A 166 6.80 25.01 -11.41
C ARG A 166 6.90 25.08 -9.89
N LEU A 167 5.83 24.75 -9.16
CA LEU A 167 5.80 24.76 -7.70
C LEU A 167 6.82 23.79 -7.12
N LYS A 168 6.86 22.55 -7.65
CA LYS A 168 7.85 21.54 -7.22
C LYS A 168 9.28 22.02 -7.40
N LYS A 169 9.61 22.58 -8.57
CA LYS A 169 10.95 23.12 -8.83
C LYS A 169 11.32 24.27 -7.91
N ALA A 170 10.38 25.17 -7.63
CA ALA A 170 10.65 26.32 -6.74
C ALA A 170 10.86 25.90 -5.29
N ALA A 171 10.15 24.85 -4.83
CA ALA A 171 10.21 24.39 -3.44
C ALA A 171 11.30 23.33 -3.18
N SER A 172 11.98 22.80 -4.21
CA SER A 172 13.03 21.78 -4.07
C SER A 172 14.36 22.34 -3.55
N GLU A 173 14.57 23.66 -3.57
CA GLU A 173 15.79 24.32 -3.12
C GLU A 173 17.07 23.65 -3.69
N ASP A 174 17.17 23.64 -4.99
CA ASP A 174 18.30 23.02 -5.73
C ASP A 174 18.48 21.52 -5.39
N ASP A 175 17.36 20.78 -5.39
CA ASP A 175 17.27 19.33 -5.14
C ASP A 175 17.57 18.88 -3.69
N ARG A 176 17.66 19.82 -2.75
CA ARG A 176 17.75 19.48 -1.32
C ARG A 176 16.50 18.78 -0.80
N TYR A 177 15.32 19.23 -1.25
CA TYR A 177 14.05 18.68 -0.83
C TYR A 177 13.33 17.95 -1.97
N HIS A 178 12.63 16.91 -1.59
CA HIS A 178 11.68 16.22 -2.46
C HIS A 178 10.30 16.82 -2.29
N VAL A 179 9.69 17.24 -3.40
CA VAL A 179 8.41 17.96 -3.38
C VAL A 179 7.38 17.21 -4.18
N ILE A 180 6.22 16.96 -3.54
CA ILE A 180 5.05 16.39 -4.22
C ILE A 180 3.87 17.34 -4.09
N VAL A 181 2.98 17.35 -5.09
CA VAL A 181 1.68 18.01 -5.04
C VAL A 181 0.63 16.92 -5.27
N LYS A 182 -0.30 16.81 -4.35
CA LYS A 182 -1.40 15.83 -4.39
C LYS A 182 -2.74 16.54 -4.51
N SER A 183 -3.68 15.90 -5.21
CA SER A 183 -5.08 16.30 -5.26
C SER A 183 -5.84 15.75 -4.06
N PHE A 184 -6.83 16.50 -3.63
CA PHE A 184 -7.73 16.16 -2.53
C PHE A 184 -9.18 16.43 -2.96
N PHE A 185 -10.13 15.75 -2.31
CA PHE A 185 -11.54 15.87 -2.62
C PHE A 185 -11.82 15.72 -4.12
N GLU A 186 -11.26 14.68 -4.75
CA GLU A 186 -11.40 14.39 -6.18
C GLU A 186 -10.91 15.52 -7.10
N GLY A 187 -9.86 16.25 -6.68
CA GLY A 187 -9.27 17.34 -7.46
C GLY A 187 -9.96 18.69 -7.30
N ASN A 188 -10.72 18.87 -6.22
CA ASN A 188 -11.26 20.18 -5.83
C ASN A 188 -10.25 21.01 -5.02
N GLU A 189 -9.27 20.36 -4.39
CA GLU A 189 -8.19 21.00 -3.63
C GLU A 189 -6.83 20.40 -3.97
N TYR A 190 -5.75 21.14 -3.75
CA TYR A 190 -4.37 20.73 -4.00
C TYR A 190 -3.45 21.17 -2.87
N TYR A 191 -2.67 20.24 -2.35
CA TYR A 191 -1.68 20.53 -1.31
C TYR A 191 -0.30 20.11 -1.76
N MET A 192 0.69 20.93 -1.43
CA MET A 192 2.10 20.67 -1.65
C MET A 192 2.74 20.17 -0.35
N PHE A 193 3.54 19.13 -0.47
CA PHE A 193 4.29 18.52 0.63
C PHE A 193 5.77 18.56 0.30
N VAL A 194 6.58 19.02 1.22
CA VAL A 194 8.03 19.15 1.10
C VAL A 194 8.67 18.20 2.09
N TYR A 195 9.57 17.33 1.60
CA TYR A 195 10.22 16.29 2.41
C TYR A 195 11.75 16.38 2.31
N GLU A 196 12.42 16.03 3.42
CA GLU A 196 13.83 15.65 3.42
C GLU A 196 13.91 14.12 3.50
N VAL A 197 14.73 13.49 2.64
CA VAL A 197 14.75 12.03 2.46
C VAL A 197 16.13 11.48 2.78
N PHE A 198 16.20 10.47 3.64
CA PHE A 198 17.40 9.77 4.05
C PHE A 198 17.41 8.34 3.54
N THR A 199 18.56 7.87 3.06
CA THR A 199 18.72 6.56 2.39
C THR A 199 19.67 5.60 3.11
N ASP A 200 20.40 6.04 4.16
CA ASP A 200 21.13 5.13 5.05
C ASP A 200 20.23 4.79 6.24
N VAL A 201 19.50 3.68 6.11
CA VAL A 201 18.58 3.17 7.12
C VAL A 201 18.99 1.75 7.47
N ARG A 202 19.26 1.49 8.76
CA ARG A 202 19.81 0.22 9.21
C ARG A 202 18.84 -0.51 10.13
N LEU A 203 18.74 -1.84 9.99
CA LEU A 203 18.00 -2.70 10.91
C LEU A 203 18.77 -2.82 12.22
N VAL A 204 18.11 -2.49 13.33
CA VAL A 204 18.64 -2.55 14.68
C VAL A 204 18.14 -3.77 15.44
N GLY A 205 16.85 -4.08 15.25
CA GLY A 205 16.26 -5.22 15.92
C GLY A 205 14.89 -5.59 15.39
N ALA A 206 14.58 -6.88 15.51
CA ALA A 206 13.26 -7.43 15.25
C ALA A 206 13.08 -8.70 16.08
N PRO A 207 11.90 -8.93 16.68
CA PRO A 207 11.59 -10.16 17.37
C PRO A 207 11.47 -11.33 16.37
N PRO A 208 11.55 -12.58 16.85
CA PRO A 208 11.14 -13.75 16.07
C PRO A 208 9.75 -13.59 15.46
N SER A 209 9.52 -14.13 14.27
CA SER A 209 8.19 -14.10 13.63
C SER A 209 7.08 -14.69 14.52
N ALA A 210 7.43 -15.68 15.36
CA ALA A 210 6.51 -16.24 16.37
C ALA A 210 6.04 -15.21 17.44
N ILE A 211 6.66 -14.03 17.49
CA ILE A 211 6.21 -12.87 18.29
C ILE A 211 5.72 -11.78 17.37
N GLY A 212 6.54 -11.37 16.39
CA GLY A 212 6.26 -10.24 15.49
C GLY A 212 5.12 -10.49 14.52
N LYS A 213 4.78 -11.75 14.27
CA LYS A 213 3.67 -12.19 13.40
C LYS A 213 2.77 -13.22 14.09
N PHE A 214 2.70 -13.24 15.44
CA PHE A 214 1.84 -14.16 16.18
C PHE A 214 0.38 -14.00 15.77
N GLY A 215 -0.30 -15.11 15.52
CA GLY A 215 -1.66 -15.14 14.96
C GLY A 215 -1.72 -15.04 13.44
N GLY A 216 -0.58 -14.80 12.77
CA GLY A 216 -0.41 -14.85 11.33
C GLY A 216 -1.51 -14.15 10.53
N ASP A 217 -1.96 -14.82 9.47
CA ASP A 217 -3.08 -14.32 8.67
C ASP A 217 -4.44 -14.59 9.34
N THR A 218 -4.54 -15.56 10.27
CA THR A 218 -5.78 -15.86 11.01
C THR A 218 -6.23 -14.67 11.83
N ASP A 219 -5.34 -14.01 12.57
CA ASP A 219 -5.66 -12.83 13.40
C ASP A 219 -5.52 -11.49 12.64
N ASN A 220 -5.01 -11.47 11.41
CA ASN A 220 -4.88 -10.25 10.64
C ASN A 220 -6.26 -9.62 10.37
N TRP A 221 -6.38 -8.29 10.52
CA TRP A 221 -7.64 -7.53 10.46
C TRP A 221 -8.70 -7.96 11.51
N MET A 222 -8.25 -8.60 12.59
CA MET A 222 -9.15 -9.10 13.64
C MET A 222 -8.79 -8.53 15.01
N TRP A 223 -9.81 -8.47 15.88
CA TRP A 223 -9.65 -8.27 17.32
C TRP A 223 -10.35 -9.42 18.05
N PRO A 224 -9.84 -9.94 19.16
CA PRO A 224 -8.67 -9.51 19.93
C PRO A 224 -7.33 -9.90 19.31
N ARG A 225 -6.34 -8.99 19.37
CA ARG A 225 -5.01 -9.11 18.74
C ARG A 225 -3.92 -9.34 19.81
N HIS A 226 -3.01 -10.29 19.58
CA HIS A 226 -1.92 -10.64 20.51
C HIS A 226 -0.54 -10.64 19.83
N THR A 227 -0.39 -9.88 18.79
CA THR A 227 0.83 -9.81 17.99
C THR A 227 1.78 -8.76 18.56
N GLY A 228 3.03 -9.12 18.84
CA GLY A 228 4.11 -8.18 19.14
C GLY A 228 4.70 -7.60 17.85
N ASP A 229 3.88 -6.86 17.09
CA ASP A 229 4.16 -6.40 15.73
C ASP A 229 5.04 -5.16 15.73
N PHE A 230 6.35 -5.33 16.00
CA PHE A 230 7.31 -4.22 15.98
C PHE A 230 8.63 -4.63 15.33
N SER A 231 9.33 -3.64 14.75
CA SER A 231 10.72 -3.71 14.33
C SER A 231 11.41 -2.37 14.55
N ILE A 232 12.73 -2.38 14.65
CA ILE A 232 13.54 -1.25 15.05
C ILE A 232 14.59 -0.97 13.97
N PHE A 233 14.63 0.28 13.53
CA PHE A 233 15.61 0.76 12.57
C PHE A 233 16.34 1.99 13.11
N ARG A 234 17.38 2.44 12.41
CA ARG A 234 18.05 3.70 12.69
C ARG A 234 18.41 4.43 11.40
N VAL A 235 18.19 5.73 11.41
CA VAL A 235 18.58 6.63 10.31
C VAL A 235 19.97 7.15 10.55
N TYR A 236 20.79 7.15 9.51
CA TYR A 236 22.14 7.71 9.49
C TYR A 236 22.25 8.84 8.48
N THR A 237 23.25 9.71 8.72
CA THR A 237 23.58 10.86 7.88
C THR A 237 25.07 10.89 7.61
N ALA A 238 25.50 11.64 6.59
CA ALA A 238 26.89 12.03 6.48
C ALA A 238 27.34 12.80 7.74
N PRO A 239 28.67 12.89 8.02
CA PRO A 239 29.19 13.60 9.18
C PRO A 239 28.79 15.09 9.25
N ASP A 240 28.41 15.72 8.14
CA ASP A 240 27.89 17.09 8.08
C ASP A 240 26.38 17.19 8.34
N GLY A 241 25.71 16.07 8.63
CA GLY A 241 24.28 15.98 8.94
C GLY A 241 23.36 15.91 7.72
N LYS A 242 23.90 15.84 6.50
CA LYS A 242 23.09 15.73 5.28
C LYS A 242 22.70 14.30 4.97
N PRO A 243 21.59 14.10 4.21
CA PRO A 243 21.27 12.81 3.65
C PRO A 243 22.43 12.23 2.81
N ALA A 244 22.70 10.94 2.99
CA ALA A 244 23.73 10.22 2.26
C ALA A 244 23.33 8.75 2.09
N ASN A 245 23.88 8.10 1.08
CA ASN A 245 23.82 6.65 0.95
C ASN A 245 24.69 5.99 2.03
N PHE A 246 24.49 4.70 2.24
CA PHE A 246 25.27 3.94 3.21
C PHE A 246 26.77 4.19 3.03
N ALA A 247 27.43 4.54 4.14
CA ALA A 247 28.88 4.62 4.27
C ALA A 247 29.28 4.31 5.72
N ALA A 248 30.47 3.73 5.90
CA ALA A 248 30.95 3.33 7.22
C ALA A 248 31.17 4.51 8.18
N GLU A 249 31.50 5.69 7.64
CA GLU A 249 31.71 6.94 8.37
C GLU A 249 30.44 7.69 8.74
N ASN A 250 29.27 7.25 8.23
CA ASN A 250 28.01 7.91 8.56
C ASN A 250 27.69 7.82 10.04
N ILE A 251 27.05 8.86 10.55
CA ILE A 251 26.69 9.01 11.97
C ILE A 251 25.17 8.93 12.15
N PRO A 252 24.67 8.51 13.31
CA PRO A 252 23.23 8.54 13.60
C PRO A 252 22.63 9.93 13.40
N LEU A 253 21.45 9.98 12.78
CA LEU A 253 20.68 11.21 12.60
C LEU A 253 20.37 11.84 13.96
N LYS A 254 20.59 13.15 14.08
CA LYS A 254 20.03 13.96 15.16
C LYS A 254 18.70 14.57 14.70
N PRO A 255 17.55 14.00 15.08
CA PRO A 255 16.24 14.45 14.60
C PRO A 255 15.85 15.80 15.19
N ARG A 256 14.92 16.52 14.53
CA ARG A 256 14.32 17.74 15.07
C ARG A 256 13.42 17.47 16.26
N HIS A 257 12.73 16.32 16.25
CA HIS A 257 11.87 15.84 17.33
C HIS A 257 11.96 14.32 17.44
N HIS A 258 11.74 13.81 18.65
CA HIS A 258 11.52 12.37 18.89
C HIS A 258 10.48 12.19 19.98
N LEU A 259 9.75 11.10 19.94
CA LEU A 259 8.73 10.76 20.92
C LEU A 259 9.36 10.07 22.13
N PRO A 260 9.07 10.51 23.36
CA PRO A 260 9.42 9.74 24.54
C PRO A 260 8.55 8.48 24.62
N ILE A 261 9.15 7.37 25.09
CA ILE A 261 8.44 6.13 25.32
C ILE A 261 7.86 6.16 26.74
N SER A 262 6.52 6.07 26.83
CA SER A 262 5.84 5.93 28.12
C SER A 262 5.75 4.46 28.53
N LEU A 263 5.98 4.17 29.81
CA LEU A 263 5.79 2.86 30.44
C LEU A 263 4.56 2.82 31.36
N ASP A 264 3.74 3.89 31.37
CA ASP A 264 2.59 3.98 32.27
C ASP A 264 1.38 3.15 31.82
N GLY A 265 1.44 2.58 30.61
CA GLY A 265 0.32 1.88 29.97
C GLY A 265 -0.80 2.83 29.52
N VAL A 266 -1.98 2.28 29.29
CA VAL A 266 -3.19 3.00 28.86
C VAL A 266 -4.38 2.65 29.74
N LYS A 267 -5.31 3.59 29.90
CA LYS A 267 -6.52 3.44 30.72
C LYS A 267 -7.76 3.85 29.93
N PRO A 268 -8.94 3.31 30.23
CA PRO A 268 -10.18 3.77 29.62
C PRO A 268 -10.39 5.28 29.81
N GLY A 269 -10.66 5.97 28.71
CA GLY A 269 -10.83 7.42 28.66
C GLY A 269 -9.54 8.20 28.38
N ASP A 270 -8.37 7.56 28.30
CA ASP A 270 -7.14 8.24 27.89
C ASP A 270 -7.28 8.72 26.44
N PHE A 271 -6.83 9.95 26.18
CA PHE A 271 -6.77 10.48 24.82
C PHE A 271 -5.68 9.77 24.01
N SER A 272 -6.00 9.40 22.78
CA SER A 272 -5.07 8.72 21.87
C SER A 272 -5.10 9.32 20.47
N MET A 273 -3.98 9.32 19.80
CA MET A 273 -3.83 9.72 18.39
C MET A 273 -3.12 8.63 17.59
N VAL A 274 -3.56 8.42 16.36
CA VAL A 274 -2.84 7.63 15.36
C VAL A 274 -2.33 8.57 14.28
N TRP A 275 -1.02 8.52 14.05
CA TRP A 275 -0.34 9.31 13.03
C TRP A 275 0.27 8.42 11.96
N GLY A 276 0.27 8.88 10.72
CA GLY A 276 0.99 8.15 9.68
C GLY A 276 0.64 8.56 8.27
N TYR A 277 1.01 7.69 7.35
CA TYR A 277 0.86 7.86 5.91
C TYR A 277 -0.10 6.77 5.36
N PRO A 278 -1.41 6.88 5.62
CA PRO A 278 -2.38 5.89 5.16
C PRO A 278 -2.40 5.84 3.63
N GLY A 279 -2.50 4.63 3.06
CA GLY A 279 -2.43 4.39 1.63
C GLY A 279 -3.55 5.09 0.86
N THR A 280 -4.72 4.46 0.80
CA THR A 280 -5.91 4.96 0.09
C THR A 280 -7.19 4.66 0.84
N THR A 281 -8.17 5.55 0.71
CA THR A 281 -9.57 5.32 1.08
C THR A 281 -10.46 5.86 -0.03
N ASP A 282 -11.71 5.38 -0.09
CA ASP A 282 -12.71 5.75 -1.09
C ASP A 282 -14.03 6.12 -0.40
N ARG A 283 -14.00 7.14 0.46
CA ARG A 283 -15.16 7.53 1.30
C ARG A 283 -16.27 8.19 0.51
N TYR A 284 -15.94 8.79 -0.64
CA TYR A 284 -16.87 9.53 -1.48
C TYR A 284 -17.45 8.74 -2.65
N LEU A 285 -17.32 7.39 -2.62
CA LEU A 285 -18.00 6.53 -3.60
C LEU A 285 -19.51 6.73 -3.53
N THR A 286 -20.16 6.61 -4.70
CA THR A 286 -21.61 6.42 -4.80
C THR A 286 -21.99 4.96 -4.51
N SER A 287 -23.30 4.70 -4.41
CA SER A 287 -23.82 3.34 -4.33
C SER A 287 -23.34 2.47 -5.48
N ASP A 288 -23.36 2.98 -6.72
CA ASP A 288 -22.85 2.26 -7.90
C ASP A 288 -21.34 1.93 -7.77
N GLY A 289 -20.54 2.81 -7.13
CA GLY A 289 -19.13 2.52 -6.87
C GLY A 289 -18.90 1.47 -5.80
N VAL A 290 -19.75 1.43 -4.77
CA VAL A 290 -19.70 0.38 -3.75
C VAL A 290 -20.13 -0.97 -4.35
N ASP A 291 -21.20 -0.97 -5.16
CA ASP A 291 -21.71 -2.17 -5.84
C ASP A 291 -20.67 -2.71 -6.84
N PHE A 292 -20.00 -1.84 -7.63
CA PHE A 292 -18.88 -2.21 -8.50
C PHE A 292 -17.76 -2.96 -7.75
N ASN A 293 -17.35 -2.45 -6.59
CA ASN A 293 -16.34 -3.12 -5.78
C ASN A 293 -16.81 -4.50 -5.29
N LEU A 294 -18.06 -4.60 -4.83
CA LEU A 294 -18.61 -5.82 -4.25
C LEU A 294 -18.93 -6.90 -5.28
N GLU A 295 -19.38 -6.52 -6.47
CA GLU A 295 -19.92 -7.44 -7.48
C GLU A 295 -18.90 -7.76 -8.57
N ASP A 296 -18.04 -6.81 -8.95
CA ASP A 296 -17.15 -6.93 -10.10
C ASP A 296 -15.67 -7.09 -9.70
N GLU A 297 -15.12 -6.18 -8.90
CA GLU A 297 -13.68 -6.10 -8.66
C GLU A 297 -13.21 -7.07 -7.57
N TYR A 298 -13.75 -6.99 -6.36
CA TYR A 298 -13.28 -7.78 -5.21
C TYR A 298 -13.39 -9.28 -5.41
N PRO A 299 -14.50 -9.83 -6.00
CA PRO A 299 -14.60 -11.26 -6.22
C PRO A 299 -13.50 -11.81 -7.12
N ALA A 300 -13.09 -11.07 -8.16
CA ALA A 300 -12.01 -11.48 -9.05
C ALA A 300 -10.66 -11.53 -8.33
N ILE A 301 -10.32 -10.48 -7.57
CA ILE A 301 -9.06 -10.41 -6.81
C ILE A 301 -9.02 -11.49 -5.73
N ILE A 302 -10.12 -11.68 -4.96
CA ILE A 302 -10.20 -12.71 -3.91
C ILE A 302 -9.96 -14.10 -4.49
N ASN A 303 -10.55 -14.41 -5.64
CA ASN A 303 -10.38 -15.70 -6.30
C ASN A 303 -8.93 -15.94 -6.74
N LEU A 304 -8.32 -14.96 -7.41
CA LEU A 304 -6.97 -15.04 -7.95
C LEU A 304 -5.90 -15.11 -6.84
N PHE A 305 -6.00 -14.22 -5.85
CA PHE A 305 -5.07 -14.18 -4.72
C PHE A 305 -5.21 -15.43 -3.84
N GLY A 306 -6.44 -15.86 -3.57
CA GLY A 306 -6.69 -17.08 -2.80
C GLY A 306 -6.03 -18.30 -3.42
N LYS A 307 -6.11 -18.45 -4.75
CA LYS A 307 -5.45 -19.57 -5.45
C LYS A 307 -3.92 -19.45 -5.42
N LYS A 308 -3.38 -18.25 -5.60
CA LYS A 308 -1.93 -18.01 -5.53
C LYS A 308 -1.36 -18.34 -4.15
N LEU A 309 -2.06 -17.92 -3.09
CA LEU A 309 -1.69 -18.21 -1.70
C LEU A 309 -1.76 -19.72 -1.39
N GLU A 310 -2.80 -20.41 -1.85
CA GLU A 310 -2.95 -21.88 -1.70
C GLU A 310 -1.72 -22.60 -2.29
N VAL A 311 -1.33 -22.24 -3.52
CA VAL A 311 -0.16 -22.85 -4.17
C VAL A 311 1.13 -22.54 -3.43
N TRP A 312 1.36 -21.27 -3.06
CA TRP A 312 2.59 -20.92 -2.35
C TRP A 312 2.70 -21.60 -0.99
N LYS A 313 1.59 -21.67 -0.23
CA LYS A 313 1.56 -22.32 1.09
C LYS A 313 1.96 -23.78 1.01
N GLU A 314 1.50 -24.52 0.00
CA GLU A 314 1.86 -25.93 -0.21
C GLU A 314 3.38 -26.16 -0.30
N PHE A 315 4.10 -25.27 -1.01
CA PHE A 315 5.55 -25.35 -1.13
C PHE A 315 6.29 -24.80 0.11
N MET A 316 5.79 -23.73 0.70
CA MET A 316 6.35 -23.14 1.91
C MET A 316 6.27 -24.09 3.11
N ASP A 317 5.24 -24.92 3.20
CA ASP A 317 5.05 -25.90 4.29
C ASP A 317 6.00 -27.10 4.16
N THR A 318 6.53 -27.37 2.97
CA THR A 318 7.35 -28.54 2.67
C THR A 318 8.84 -28.24 2.47
N ASP A 319 9.19 -27.00 2.14
CA ASP A 319 10.56 -26.59 1.88
C ASP A 319 10.92 -25.30 2.66
N PRO A 320 11.80 -25.39 3.69
CA PRO A 320 12.24 -24.22 4.48
C PRO A 320 12.89 -23.11 3.63
N LYS A 321 13.56 -23.47 2.53
CA LYS A 321 14.12 -22.47 1.61
C LYS A 321 13.01 -21.69 0.91
N VAL A 322 12.00 -22.37 0.38
CA VAL A 322 10.84 -21.72 -0.25
C VAL A 322 10.08 -20.90 0.77
N LYS A 323 9.97 -21.37 2.03
CA LYS A 323 9.34 -20.61 3.11
C LYS A 323 10.01 -19.25 3.32
N ILE A 324 11.35 -19.19 3.35
CA ILE A 324 12.08 -17.91 3.45
C ILE A 324 11.88 -17.08 2.19
N GLN A 325 12.04 -17.64 1.00
CA GLN A 325 11.94 -16.94 -0.28
C GLN A 325 10.58 -16.27 -0.50
N TYR A 326 9.50 -16.91 -0.08
CA TYR A 326 8.14 -16.42 -0.34
C TYR A 326 7.50 -15.70 0.86
N ALA A 327 8.18 -15.61 1.99
CA ALA A 327 7.62 -15.07 3.23
C ALA A 327 7.02 -13.67 3.06
N SER A 328 7.75 -12.73 2.47
CA SER A 328 7.27 -11.35 2.24
C SER A 328 6.20 -11.30 1.15
N LYS A 329 6.41 -11.96 0.02
CA LYS A 329 5.44 -12.02 -1.09
C LYS A 329 4.09 -12.59 -0.63
N TYR A 330 4.13 -13.66 0.14
CA TYR A 330 2.95 -14.29 0.72
C TYR A 330 2.22 -13.32 1.65
N ALA A 331 2.94 -12.66 2.55
CA ALA A 331 2.36 -11.73 3.51
C ALA A 331 1.63 -10.56 2.82
N VAL A 332 2.20 -9.97 1.77
CA VAL A 332 1.59 -8.87 1.02
C VAL A 332 0.30 -9.31 0.33
N VAL A 333 0.32 -10.45 -0.35
CA VAL A 333 -0.86 -10.98 -1.06
C VAL A 333 -1.95 -11.41 -0.07
N ALA A 334 -1.58 -12.09 1.03
CA ALA A 334 -2.50 -12.53 2.08
C ALA A 334 -3.18 -11.35 2.79
N ASN A 335 -2.43 -10.28 3.08
CA ASN A 335 -2.95 -9.07 3.67
C ASN A 335 -4.07 -8.45 2.81
N THR A 336 -3.84 -8.28 1.53
CA THR A 336 -4.84 -7.74 0.59
C THR A 336 -6.02 -8.69 0.43
N TRP A 337 -5.77 -9.98 0.27
CA TRP A 337 -6.82 -11.00 0.13
C TRP A 337 -7.79 -11.00 1.33
N LYS A 338 -7.24 -11.01 2.53
CA LYS A 338 -8.05 -11.00 3.75
C LYS A 338 -8.76 -9.66 3.99
N TYR A 339 -8.10 -8.55 3.67
CA TYR A 339 -8.71 -7.22 3.68
C TYR A 339 -9.97 -7.18 2.81
N LEU A 340 -9.90 -7.62 1.55
CA LEU A 340 -11.04 -7.60 0.63
C LEU A 340 -12.19 -8.50 1.08
N ILE A 341 -11.90 -9.67 1.67
CA ILE A 341 -12.92 -10.52 2.29
C ILE A 341 -13.62 -9.80 3.44
N GLY A 342 -12.83 -9.17 4.32
CA GLY A 342 -13.35 -8.39 5.45
C GLY A 342 -14.15 -7.17 5.00
N GLN A 343 -13.65 -6.45 4.01
CA GLN A 343 -14.30 -5.29 3.41
C GLN A 343 -15.66 -5.68 2.78
N THR A 344 -15.70 -6.75 1.99
CA THR A 344 -16.94 -7.29 1.42
C THR A 344 -17.97 -7.59 2.50
N ARG A 345 -17.55 -8.29 3.57
CA ARG A 345 -18.43 -8.59 4.70
C ARG A 345 -18.91 -7.33 5.41
N GLY A 346 -18.02 -6.38 5.66
CA GLY A 346 -18.31 -5.13 6.37
C GLY A 346 -19.29 -4.25 5.59
N LEU A 347 -19.03 -4.01 4.31
CA LEU A 347 -19.88 -3.17 3.44
C LEU A 347 -21.31 -3.73 3.34
N ASN A 348 -21.45 -5.06 3.14
CA ASN A 348 -22.74 -5.72 3.10
C ASN A 348 -23.46 -5.66 4.45
N ARG A 349 -22.77 -6.02 5.56
CA ARG A 349 -23.38 -6.03 6.90
C ARG A 349 -23.87 -4.66 7.34
N LEU A 350 -23.15 -3.61 6.98
CA LEU A 350 -23.47 -2.23 7.35
C LEU A 350 -24.44 -1.57 6.38
N GLY A 351 -24.82 -2.23 5.28
CA GLY A 351 -25.70 -1.69 4.25
C GLY A 351 -25.16 -0.39 3.66
N VAL A 352 -23.84 -0.37 3.33
CA VAL A 352 -23.18 0.87 2.91
C VAL A 352 -23.73 1.38 1.60
N SER A 353 -24.01 0.49 0.61
CA SER A 353 -24.62 0.87 -0.66
C SER A 353 -25.98 1.57 -0.47
N ASP A 354 -26.84 1.04 0.42
CA ASP A 354 -28.15 1.66 0.70
C ASP A 354 -28.01 3.02 1.36
N LYS A 355 -27.06 3.20 2.28
CA LYS A 355 -26.77 4.51 2.91
C LYS A 355 -26.29 5.54 1.87
N LYS A 356 -25.46 5.10 0.92
CA LYS A 356 -25.00 5.96 -0.18
C LYS A 356 -26.18 6.37 -1.08
N ARG A 357 -27.04 5.42 -1.41
CA ARG A 357 -28.27 5.66 -2.22
C ARG A 357 -29.19 6.66 -1.56
N GLU A 358 -29.35 6.63 -0.24
CA GLU A 358 -30.11 7.64 0.50
C GLU A 358 -29.47 9.04 0.39
N LEU A 359 -28.14 9.14 0.54
CA LEU A 359 -27.41 10.42 0.37
C LEU A 359 -27.55 10.94 -1.06
N GLU A 360 -27.50 10.08 -2.07
CA GLU A 360 -27.69 10.42 -3.48
C GLU A 360 -29.10 10.95 -3.77
N ASN A 361 -30.12 10.37 -3.13
CA ASN A 361 -31.48 10.89 -3.22
C ASN A 361 -31.58 12.31 -2.63
N GLN A 362 -30.98 12.54 -1.46
CA GLN A 362 -30.92 13.87 -0.85
C GLN A 362 -30.18 14.86 -1.74
N PHE A 363 -29.05 14.45 -2.32
CA PHE A 363 -28.29 15.25 -3.28
C PHE A 363 -29.12 15.60 -4.51
N THR A 364 -29.85 14.64 -5.07
CA THR A 364 -30.74 14.86 -6.23
C THR A 364 -31.84 15.87 -5.93
N VAL A 365 -32.48 15.78 -4.76
CA VAL A 365 -33.49 16.74 -4.32
C VAL A 365 -32.89 18.15 -4.19
N TRP A 366 -31.70 18.25 -3.57
CA TRP A 366 -31.01 19.53 -3.40
C TRP A 366 -30.56 20.14 -4.74
N VAL A 367 -30.08 19.36 -5.68
CA VAL A 367 -29.70 19.80 -7.03
C VAL A 367 -30.91 20.34 -7.77
N ASN A 368 -32.02 19.58 -7.79
CA ASN A 368 -33.22 19.93 -8.54
C ASN A 368 -34.00 21.15 -7.98
N ALA A 369 -33.65 21.60 -6.78
CA ALA A 369 -34.26 22.78 -6.16
C ALA A 369 -33.74 24.14 -6.72
N ASP A 370 -32.67 24.13 -7.55
CA ASP A 370 -32.06 25.36 -8.07
C ASP A 370 -31.49 25.12 -9.49
N GLU A 371 -31.86 26.00 -10.44
CA GLU A 371 -31.46 25.87 -11.86
C GLU A 371 -29.92 25.94 -12.06
N ASN A 372 -29.19 26.69 -11.24
CA ASN A 372 -27.73 26.77 -11.34
C ASN A 372 -27.08 25.48 -10.85
N ARG A 373 -27.65 24.85 -9.80
CA ARG A 373 -27.22 23.55 -9.32
C ARG A 373 -27.49 22.46 -10.35
N VAL A 374 -28.66 22.46 -10.98
CA VAL A 374 -28.99 21.55 -12.09
C VAL A 374 -27.97 21.71 -13.23
N LYS A 375 -27.65 22.93 -13.63
CA LYS A 375 -26.65 23.19 -14.66
C LYS A 375 -25.25 22.70 -14.28
N LYS A 376 -24.85 22.81 -12.99
CA LYS A 376 -23.51 22.50 -12.50
C LYS A 376 -23.34 21.02 -12.12
N TYR A 377 -24.35 20.41 -11.50
CA TYR A 377 -24.24 19.09 -10.86
C TYR A 377 -25.22 18.05 -11.41
N GLY A 378 -26.18 18.47 -12.28
CA GLY A 378 -27.31 17.63 -12.65
C GLY A 378 -26.99 16.32 -13.32
N THR A 379 -25.82 16.19 -13.98
CA THR A 379 -25.39 14.94 -14.64
C THR A 379 -24.47 14.10 -13.78
N ALA A 380 -23.93 14.63 -12.67
CA ALA A 380 -22.87 14.00 -11.92
C ALA A 380 -23.17 12.54 -11.53
N LEU A 381 -24.34 12.26 -10.93
CA LEU A 381 -24.72 10.89 -10.53
C LEU A 381 -24.95 9.97 -11.73
N THR A 382 -25.58 10.48 -12.80
CA THR A 382 -25.82 9.71 -14.03
C THR A 382 -24.52 9.34 -14.73
N ASP A 383 -23.58 10.30 -14.80
CA ASP A 383 -22.26 10.08 -15.40
C ASP A 383 -21.44 9.09 -14.57
N MET A 384 -21.51 9.16 -13.22
CA MET A 384 -20.86 8.19 -12.33
C MET A 384 -21.45 6.80 -12.53
N LYS A 385 -22.77 6.65 -12.56
CA LYS A 385 -23.42 5.36 -12.83
C LYS A 385 -22.97 4.76 -14.17
N THR A 386 -22.97 5.58 -15.22
CA THR A 386 -22.52 5.15 -16.55
C THR A 386 -21.07 4.70 -16.53
N GLY A 387 -20.18 5.48 -15.86
CA GLY A 387 -18.77 5.15 -15.73
C GLY A 387 -18.55 3.83 -14.98
N TYR A 388 -19.21 3.61 -13.84
CA TYR A 388 -19.11 2.35 -13.10
C TYR A 388 -19.66 1.15 -13.86
N THR A 389 -20.79 1.31 -14.59
CA THR A 389 -21.31 0.24 -15.44
C THR A 389 -20.30 -0.16 -16.52
N GLN A 390 -19.70 0.82 -17.22
CA GLN A 390 -18.68 0.55 -18.25
C GLN A 390 -17.40 -0.06 -17.67
N MET A 391 -17.00 0.34 -16.45
CA MET A 391 -15.89 -0.26 -15.76
C MET A 391 -16.19 -1.73 -15.36
N GLY A 392 -17.39 -2.02 -14.85
CA GLY A 392 -17.80 -3.36 -14.45
C GLY A 392 -17.75 -4.36 -15.61
N GLU A 393 -18.14 -3.95 -16.81
CA GLU A 393 -18.02 -4.79 -18.01
C GLU A 393 -16.57 -5.18 -18.35
N SER A 394 -15.61 -4.36 -17.97
CA SER A 394 -14.20 -4.48 -18.35
C SER A 394 -13.28 -4.99 -17.25
N ILE A 395 -13.60 -4.76 -15.97
CA ILE A 395 -12.63 -4.95 -14.86
C ILE A 395 -12.30 -6.42 -14.62
N ALA A 396 -13.28 -7.30 -14.57
CA ALA A 396 -13.01 -8.71 -14.29
C ALA A 396 -12.17 -9.37 -15.40
N PRO A 397 -12.50 -9.23 -16.70
CA PRO A 397 -11.61 -9.67 -17.79
C PRO A 397 -10.20 -9.08 -17.71
N LEU A 398 -10.08 -7.79 -17.37
CA LEU A 398 -8.78 -7.12 -17.23
C LEU A 398 -7.96 -7.72 -16.08
N LEU A 399 -8.56 -7.92 -14.90
CA LEU A 399 -7.89 -8.51 -13.74
C LEU A 399 -7.45 -9.96 -14.02
N TYR A 400 -8.31 -10.79 -14.58
CA TYR A 400 -7.96 -12.16 -14.95
C TYR A 400 -6.83 -12.20 -16.00
N THR A 401 -6.86 -11.29 -16.99
CA THR A 401 -5.79 -11.19 -18.01
C THR A 401 -4.48 -10.75 -17.39
N SER A 402 -4.50 -9.74 -16.53
CA SER A 402 -3.33 -9.23 -15.80
C SER A 402 -2.69 -10.31 -14.93
N MET A 403 -3.51 -11.05 -14.17
CA MET A 403 -3.05 -12.09 -13.24
C MET A 403 -2.68 -13.41 -13.92
N ALA A 404 -3.19 -13.71 -15.12
CA ALA A 404 -2.67 -14.81 -15.92
C ALA A 404 -1.40 -14.43 -16.69
N GLY A 405 -1.15 -13.13 -16.84
CA GLY A 405 0.03 -12.55 -17.47
C GLY A 405 1.12 -12.16 -16.46
N SER A 406 1.67 -10.95 -16.62
CA SER A 406 2.86 -10.46 -15.90
C SER A 406 2.72 -10.33 -14.38
N ASN A 407 1.49 -10.24 -13.85
CA ASN A 407 1.25 -10.10 -12.40
C ASN A 407 0.94 -11.43 -11.69
N GLY A 408 0.96 -12.54 -12.43
CA GLY A 408 0.66 -13.89 -11.92
C GLY A 408 1.89 -14.70 -11.58
N ALA A 409 2.27 -15.59 -12.51
CA ALA A 409 3.49 -16.35 -12.41
C ALA A 409 4.72 -15.45 -12.65
N GLU A 410 5.73 -15.58 -11.81
CA GLU A 410 6.90 -14.67 -11.81
C GLU A 410 7.70 -14.79 -13.12
N ILE A 411 7.80 -15.99 -13.69
CA ILE A 411 8.49 -16.23 -14.96
C ILE A 411 7.94 -15.36 -16.11
N ILE A 412 6.63 -15.06 -16.11
CA ILE A 412 6.00 -14.21 -17.11
C ILE A 412 6.37 -12.74 -16.88
N GLY A 413 6.42 -12.32 -15.62
CA GLY A 413 6.92 -11.01 -15.22
C GLY A 413 8.39 -10.83 -15.64
N PHE A 414 9.25 -11.79 -15.31
CA PHE A 414 10.66 -11.79 -15.73
C PHE A 414 10.81 -11.66 -17.25
N ALA A 415 10.01 -12.38 -18.00
CA ALA A 415 10.05 -12.30 -19.46
C ALA A 415 9.61 -10.91 -19.97
N SER A 416 8.65 -10.25 -19.29
CA SER A 416 8.18 -8.91 -19.70
C SER A 416 9.24 -7.84 -19.62
N ASP A 417 10.20 -7.95 -18.68
CA ASP A 417 11.30 -7.00 -18.48
C ASP A 417 12.29 -6.97 -19.68
N TYR A 418 12.17 -7.96 -20.58
CA TYR A 418 13.04 -8.07 -21.76
C TYR A 418 12.45 -7.46 -23.03
N ALA A 419 11.33 -6.77 -22.97
CA ALA A 419 10.72 -6.09 -24.11
C ALA A 419 11.64 -5.00 -24.69
N ASP A 420 12.29 -4.20 -23.84
CA ASP A 420 13.25 -3.18 -24.27
C ASP A 420 14.50 -3.79 -24.90
N LEU A 421 14.96 -4.95 -24.40
CA LEU A 421 16.07 -5.69 -25.01
C LEU A 421 15.68 -6.20 -26.40
N GLU A 422 14.48 -6.74 -26.57
CA GLU A 422 13.95 -7.16 -27.89
C GLU A 422 13.93 -5.98 -28.86
N ALA A 423 13.43 -4.82 -28.43
CA ALA A 423 13.41 -3.60 -29.23
C ALA A 423 14.82 -3.12 -29.58
N ALA A 424 15.78 -3.16 -28.64
CA ALA A 424 17.17 -2.77 -28.85
C ALA A 424 17.91 -3.71 -29.82
N MET A 425 17.64 -5.03 -29.75
CA MET A 425 18.22 -6.02 -30.67
C MET A 425 17.62 -6.00 -32.08
N SER A 426 16.36 -5.55 -32.20
CA SER A 426 15.66 -5.54 -33.48
C SER A 426 16.32 -4.60 -34.48
N PRO A 427 16.56 -5.01 -35.75
CA PRO A 427 17.24 -4.18 -36.71
C PRO A 427 16.43 -2.92 -37.06
N VAL A 428 17.12 -1.77 -37.19
CA VAL A 428 16.49 -0.55 -37.73
C VAL A 428 16.08 -0.78 -39.18
N GLU A 429 14.81 -0.60 -39.46
CA GLU A 429 14.34 -0.77 -40.86
C GLU A 429 14.98 0.27 -41.78
N LYS A 430 15.29 -0.13 -43.01
CA LYS A 430 15.94 0.76 -43.98
C LYS A 430 15.18 2.07 -44.23
N LYS A 431 13.84 2.04 -44.10
CA LYS A 431 12.98 3.22 -44.28
C LYS A 431 13.15 4.26 -43.18
N ASP A 432 13.59 3.83 -41.98
CA ASP A 432 13.71 4.66 -40.76
C ASP A 432 15.15 5.20 -40.61
N LEU A 433 16.08 4.75 -41.46
CA LEU A 433 17.44 5.26 -41.46
C LEU A 433 17.51 6.64 -42.13
N PRO A 434 18.20 7.62 -41.52
CA PRO A 434 18.48 8.90 -42.14
C PRO A 434 19.21 8.71 -43.49
N LYS A 435 18.89 9.56 -44.48
CA LYS A 435 19.56 9.52 -45.81
C LYS A 435 21.03 9.92 -45.72
N GLU A 436 21.40 10.73 -44.74
CA GLU A 436 22.76 11.16 -44.50
C GLU A 436 23.55 10.05 -43.77
N LYS A 437 24.67 9.65 -44.37
CA LYS A 437 25.50 8.53 -43.92
C LYS A 437 26.00 8.71 -42.46
N ASP A 438 26.38 9.93 -42.09
CA ASP A 438 26.92 10.23 -40.77
C ASP A 438 25.82 10.15 -39.70
N MET A 439 24.62 10.65 -40.00
CA MET A 439 23.45 10.50 -39.11
C MET A 439 23.01 9.04 -38.97
N ALA A 440 23.03 8.29 -40.10
CA ALA A 440 22.69 6.86 -40.04
C ALA A 440 23.72 6.05 -39.25
N LYS A 441 25.01 6.44 -39.30
CA LYS A 441 26.07 5.84 -38.48
C LYS A 441 25.86 6.17 -37.00
N LYS A 442 25.65 7.46 -36.69
CA LYS A 442 25.37 7.91 -35.30
C LYS A 442 24.20 7.17 -34.69
N MET A 443 23.09 7.04 -35.40
CA MET A 443 21.91 6.29 -34.94
C MET A 443 22.21 4.81 -34.65
N LYS A 444 23.06 4.18 -35.44
CA LYS A 444 23.50 2.78 -35.20
C LYS A 444 24.41 2.67 -33.97
N ASP A 445 25.32 3.63 -33.82
CA ASP A 445 26.23 3.68 -32.66
C ASP A 445 25.45 3.94 -31.36
N GLU A 446 24.47 4.85 -31.39
CA GLU A 446 23.55 5.12 -30.27
C GLU A 446 22.74 3.86 -29.90
N LYS A 447 22.16 3.17 -30.87
CA LYS A 447 21.44 1.92 -30.68
C LYS A 447 22.30 0.81 -30.09
N LYS A 448 23.56 0.72 -30.53
CA LYS A 448 24.52 -0.24 -29.94
C LYS A 448 24.82 0.08 -28.47
N ALA A 449 25.03 1.34 -28.15
CA ALA A 449 25.27 1.79 -26.79
C ALA A 449 24.04 1.55 -25.88
N GLU A 450 22.83 1.77 -26.41
CA GLU A 450 21.57 1.45 -25.71
C GLU A 450 21.46 -0.05 -25.44
N LEU A 451 21.75 -0.91 -26.43
CA LEU A 451 21.75 -2.36 -26.23
C LEU A 451 22.74 -2.80 -25.14
N GLU A 452 23.98 -2.27 -25.17
CA GLU A 452 24.99 -2.59 -24.16
C GLU A 452 24.53 -2.14 -22.74
N LYS A 453 23.94 -0.95 -22.64
CA LYS A 453 23.37 -0.43 -21.38
C LYS A 453 22.21 -1.29 -20.87
N THR A 454 21.29 -1.67 -21.75
CA THR A 454 20.13 -2.53 -21.38
C THR A 454 20.62 -3.89 -20.88
N ILE A 455 21.58 -4.53 -21.58
CA ILE A 455 22.17 -5.80 -21.13
C ILE A 455 22.82 -5.65 -19.76
N GLN A 456 23.56 -4.58 -19.53
CA GLN A 456 24.23 -4.36 -18.25
C GLN A 456 23.20 -4.17 -17.11
N SER A 457 22.18 -3.34 -17.32
CA SER A 457 21.11 -3.13 -16.35
C SER A 457 20.38 -4.43 -16.01
N LEU A 458 20.06 -5.25 -17.01
CA LEU A 458 19.42 -6.55 -16.78
C LEU A 458 20.31 -7.49 -15.97
N LYS A 459 21.63 -7.54 -16.27
CA LYS A 459 22.57 -8.36 -15.47
C LYS A 459 22.66 -7.93 -14.01
N GLU A 460 22.62 -6.63 -13.76
CA GLU A 460 22.68 -6.07 -12.41
C GLU A 460 21.43 -6.40 -11.58
N SER A 461 20.25 -6.54 -12.20
CA SER A 461 19.00 -6.87 -11.50
C SER A 461 18.81 -8.37 -11.23
N LEU A 462 19.52 -9.26 -11.92
CA LEU A 462 19.30 -10.71 -11.82
C LEU A 462 19.47 -11.29 -10.42
N PRO A 463 20.53 -10.97 -9.66
CA PRO A 463 20.71 -11.56 -8.34
C PRO A 463 19.53 -11.31 -7.41
N GLU A 464 18.99 -10.08 -7.40
CA GLU A 464 17.82 -9.73 -6.60
C GLU A 464 16.55 -10.42 -7.13
N GLN A 465 16.36 -10.45 -8.45
CA GLN A 465 15.20 -11.06 -9.08
C GLN A 465 15.10 -12.57 -8.79
N TYR A 466 16.22 -13.32 -8.78
CA TYR A 466 16.22 -14.76 -8.57
C TYR A 466 16.49 -15.20 -7.13
N LYS A 467 16.86 -14.29 -6.23
CA LYS A 467 17.09 -14.57 -4.82
C LYS A 467 15.90 -15.26 -4.17
N ASP A 468 14.73 -14.68 -4.37
CA ASP A 468 13.47 -15.11 -3.78
C ASP A 468 12.53 -15.80 -4.79
N TYR A 469 13.12 -16.65 -5.66
CA TYR A 469 12.39 -17.33 -6.72
C TYR A 469 12.44 -18.85 -6.59
N SER A 470 11.29 -19.51 -6.73
CA SER A 470 11.14 -20.97 -6.81
C SER A 470 10.42 -21.37 -8.08
N ALA A 471 11.18 -21.88 -9.06
CA ALA A 471 10.61 -22.29 -10.35
C ALA A 471 9.52 -23.38 -10.22
N ILE A 472 9.63 -24.27 -9.22
CA ILE A 472 8.67 -25.36 -9.00
C ILE A 472 7.31 -24.79 -8.52
N ALA A 473 7.36 -23.86 -7.57
CA ALA A 473 6.16 -23.20 -7.07
C ALA A 473 5.52 -22.34 -8.17
N ASP A 474 6.33 -21.58 -8.91
CA ASP A 474 5.89 -20.69 -9.95
C ASP A 474 5.29 -21.42 -11.17
N GLN A 475 5.82 -22.61 -11.52
CA GLN A 475 5.24 -23.48 -12.53
C GLN A 475 3.79 -23.87 -12.18
N LYS A 476 3.52 -24.21 -10.93
CA LYS A 476 2.17 -24.54 -10.48
C LYS A 476 1.26 -23.32 -10.46
N VAL A 477 1.78 -22.16 -10.03
CA VAL A 477 1.05 -20.87 -10.11
C VAL A 477 0.62 -20.59 -11.54
N LEU A 478 1.51 -20.75 -12.53
CA LEU A 478 1.20 -20.56 -13.94
C LEU A 478 0.04 -21.45 -14.39
N ALA A 479 0.10 -22.75 -14.08
CA ALA A 479 -0.93 -23.71 -14.47
C ALA A 479 -2.32 -23.36 -13.89
N GLU A 480 -2.37 -23.03 -12.60
CA GLU A 480 -3.60 -22.69 -11.90
C GLU A 480 -4.20 -21.37 -12.40
N LEU A 481 -3.40 -20.33 -12.56
CA LEU A 481 -3.90 -19.03 -13.02
C LEU A 481 -4.38 -19.08 -14.48
N LEU A 482 -3.70 -19.84 -15.35
CA LEU A 482 -4.19 -20.08 -16.71
C LEU A 482 -5.50 -20.88 -16.73
N THR A 483 -5.65 -21.84 -15.83
CA THR A 483 -6.91 -22.61 -15.67
C THR A 483 -8.06 -21.69 -15.27
N ILE A 484 -7.85 -20.82 -14.28
CA ILE A 484 -8.83 -19.82 -13.85
C ILE A 484 -9.16 -18.87 -15.00
N TYR A 485 -8.15 -18.30 -15.66
CA TYR A 485 -8.32 -17.40 -16.79
C TYR A 485 -9.20 -18.03 -17.90
N ALA A 486 -8.87 -19.25 -18.31
CA ALA A 486 -9.61 -19.96 -19.35
C ALA A 486 -11.07 -20.25 -18.96
N SER A 487 -11.35 -20.40 -17.67
CA SER A 487 -12.70 -20.66 -17.16
C SER A 487 -13.55 -19.42 -16.93
N LYS A 488 -12.91 -18.25 -16.69
CA LYS A 488 -13.59 -17.02 -16.25
C LYS A 488 -13.71 -15.96 -17.34
N VAL A 489 -12.80 -15.96 -18.31
CA VAL A 489 -12.81 -14.98 -19.40
C VAL A 489 -13.52 -15.59 -20.62
N ASP A 490 -14.41 -14.79 -21.25
CA ASP A 490 -15.11 -15.20 -22.47
C ASP A 490 -14.10 -15.69 -23.52
N PRO A 491 -14.31 -16.87 -24.15
CA PRO A 491 -13.41 -17.41 -25.18
C PRO A 491 -13.08 -16.45 -26.32
N ALA A 492 -13.98 -15.53 -26.66
CA ALA A 492 -13.73 -14.50 -27.69
C ALA A 492 -12.73 -13.44 -27.22
N MET A 493 -12.59 -13.26 -25.91
CA MET A 493 -11.69 -12.28 -25.28
C MET A 493 -10.37 -12.90 -24.81
N GLN A 494 -10.23 -14.24 -24.87
CA GLN A 494 -9.02 -14.93 -24.43
C GLN A 494 -7.85 -14.71 -25.39
N VAL A 495 -6.62 -14.84 -24.86
CA VAL A 495 -5.41 -14.89 -25.68
C VAL A 495 -5.40 -16.17 -26.55
N ASP A 496 -4.86 -16.09 -27.77
CA ASP A 496 -4.84 -17.22 -28.70
C ASP A 496 -4.07 -18.44 -28.17
N VAL A 497 -3.13 -18.23 -27.26
CA VAL A 497 -2.39 -19.30 -26.57
C VAL A 497 -3.34 -20.32 -25.91
N ILE A 498 -4.50 -19.90 -25.40
CA ILE A 498 -5.48 -20.84 -24.81
C ILE A 498 -6.02 -21.82 -25.85
N LYS A 499 -6.23 -21.35 -27.10
CA LYS A 499 -6.63 -22.23 -28.23
C LYS A 499 -5.54 -23.25 -28.56
N GLU A 500 -4.27 -22.84 -28.50
CA GLU A 500 -3.12 -23.74 -28.71
C GLU A 500 -2.99 -24.76 -27.60
N ILE A 501 -3.18 -24.36 -26.35
CA ILE A 501 -3.20 -25.28 -25.19
C ILE A 501 -4.31 -26.33 -25.37
N ASN A 502 -5.51 -25.91 -25.71
CA ASN A 502 -6.63 -26.83 -25.96
C ASN A 502 -6.33 -27.80 -27.10
N LYS A 503 -5.66 -27.35 -28.17
CA LYS A 503 -5.33 -28.16 -29.33
C LYS A 503 -4.15 -29.11 -29.06
N LYS A 504 -3.04 -28.62 -28.53
CA LYS A 504 -1.79 -29.38 -28.38
C LYS A 504 -1.74 -30.21 -27.11
N TYR A 505 -2.27 -29.65 -25.99
CA TYR A 505 -2.22 -30.25 -24.66
C TYR A 505 -3.59 -30.75 -24.19
N LYS A 506 -4.64 -30.70 -25.04
CA LYS A 506 -6.00 -31.17 -24.74
C LYS A 506 -6.63 -30.47 -23.51
N GLY A 507 -6.26 -29.22 -23.28
CA GLY A 507 -6.71 -28.43 -22.13
C GLY A 507 -5.95 -28.73 -20.83
N ASP A 508 -4.86 -29.48 -20.89
CA ASP A 508 -4.00 -29.73 -19.72
C ASP A 508 -3.01 -28.55 -19.53
N PHE A 509 -3.40 -27.61 -18.68
CA PHE A 509 -2.60 -26.43 -18.34
C PHE A 509 -1.33 -26.76 -17.55
N TYR A 510 -1.31 -27.88 -16.81
CA TYR A 510 -0.12 -28.33 -16.10
C TYR A 510 0.93 -28.90 -17.06
N ALA A 511 0.52 -29.66 -18.05
CA ALA A 511 1.43 -30.12 -19.10
C ALA A 511 2.00 -28.95 -19.90
N TYR A 512 1.18 -27.94 -20.20
CA TYR A 512 1.65 -26.71 -20.85
C TYR A 512 2.64 -25.94 -19.98
N ALA A 513 2.34 -25.69 -18.70
CA ALA A 513 3.26 -25.01 -17.80
C ALA A 513 4.59 -25.76 -17.66
N SER A 514 4.54 -27.10 -17.59
CA SER A 514 5.76 -27.93 -17.60
C SER A 514 6.62 -27.71 -18.85
N ASP A 515 5.98 -27.62 -20.02
CA ASP A 515 6.69 -27.37 -21.30
C ASP A 515 7.32 -25.95 -21.31
N VAL A 516 6.61 -24.93 -20.80
CA VAL A 516 7.14 -23.56 -20.64
C VAL A 516 8.40 -23.56 -19.78
N PHE A 517 8.33 -24.17 -18.58
CA PHE A 517 9.47 -24.17 -17.64
C PHE A 517 10.64 -25.05 -18.11
N ALA A 518 10.39 -26.08 -18.90
CA ALA A 518 11.46 -26.90 -19.48
C ALA A 518 12.25 -26.13 -20.55
N ASN A 519 11.59 -25.28 -21.32
CA ASN A 519 12.16 -24.68 -22.53
C ASN A 519 12.49 -23.18 -22.41
N SER A 520 12.00 -22.47 -21.39
CA SER A 520 12.28 -21.04 -21.21
C SER A 520 13.69 -20.77 -20.68
N ILE A 521 14.28 -19.68 -21.17
CA ILE A 521 15.52 -19.12 -20.60
C ILE A 521 15.30 -18.48 -19.23
N PHE A 522 14.10 -18.04 -18.91
CA PHE A 522 13.75 -17.32 -17.67
C PHE A 522 13.56 -18.22 -16.44
N VAL A 523 13.74 -19.52 -16.58
CA VAL A 523 13.55 -20.45 -15.46
C VAL A 523 14.62 -20.35 -14.38
N SER A 524 15.82 -19.80 -14.71
CA SER A 524 16.90 -19.61 -13.75
C SER A 524 17.86 -18.50 -14.16
N GLU A 525 18.49 -17.86 -13.19
CA GLU A 525 19.52 -16.84 -13.38
C GLU A 525 20.62 -17.30 -14.32
N ALA A 526 21.11 -18.54 -14.16
CA ALA A 526 22.20 -19.09 -14.99
C ALA A 526 21.84 -19.13 -16.47
N LYS A 527 20.62 -19.57 -16.83
CA LYS A 527 20.16 -19.57 -18.24
C LYS A 527 20.02 -18.18 -18.80
N VAL A 528 19.56 -17.22 -18.00
CA VAL A 528 19.45 -15.83 -18.42
C VAL A 528 20.82 -15.21 -18.63
N LEU A 529 21.78 -15.43 -17.72
CA LEU A 529 23.15 -14.96 -17.87
C LEU A 529 23.82 -15.55 -19.13
N GLU A 530 23.60 -16.83 -19.41
CA GLU A 530 24.06 -17.47 -20.65
C GLU A 530 23.48 -16.76 -21.88
N PHE A 531 22.19 -16.51 -21.91
CA PHE A 531 21.51 -15.78 -22.97
C PHE A 531 22.06 -14.35 -23.12
N LEU A 532 22.22 -13.58 -22.03
CA LEU A 532 22.75 -12.22 -22.04
C LEU A 532 24.23 -12.12 -22.40
N SER A 533 24.96 -13.23 -22.37
CA SER A 533 26.35 -13.26 -22.86
C SER A 533 26.44 -13.18 -24.39
N LYS A 534 25.45 -13.70 -25.09
CA LYS A 534 25.31 -13.66 -26.56
C LYS A 534 23.83 -13.57 -26.92
N PRO A 535 23.19 -12.41 -26.69
CA PRO A 535 21.76 -12.26 -26.91
C PRO A 535 21.42 -12.37 -28.41
N ASP A 536 20.31 -13.08 -28.67
CA ASP A 536 19.77 -13.29 -30.01
C ASP A 536 18.26 -13.06 -30.02
N VAL A 537 17.81 -12.15 -30.87
CA VAL A 537 16.41 -11.74 -30.96
C VAL A 537 15.47 -12.89 -31.34
N LYS A 538 15.95 -13.86 -32.13
CA LYS A 538 15.16 -15.01 -32.54
C LYS A 538 14.95 -15.97 -31.36
N THR A 539 15.99 -16.20 -30.59
CA THR A 539 15.90 -17.00 -29.36
C THR A 539 14.89 -16.38 -28.38
N LEU A 540 14.98 -15.09 -28.13
CA LEU A 540 14.05 -14.38 -27.25
C LEU A 540 12.60 -14.46 -27.76
N LYS A 541 12.36 -14.15 -29.03
CA LYS A 541 11.02 -14.20 -29.64
C LYS A 541 10.36 -15.57 -29.65
N ASN A 542 11.14 -16.64 -29.59
CA ASN A 542 10.66 -18.01 -29.56
C ASN A 542 10.61 -18.59 -28.12
N ASP A 543 11.09 -17.86 -27.13
CA ASP A 543 11.00 -18.29 -25.74
C ASP A 543 9.52 -18.38 -25.31
N PRO A 544 9.09 -19.52 -24.74
CA PRO A 544 7.66 -19.74 -24.45
C PRO A 544 7.11 -18.78 -23.37
N ALA A 545 7.92 -18.37 -22.40
CA ALA A 545 7.50 -17.38 -21.39
C ALA A 545 7.40 -15.98 -22.02
N PHE A 546 8.33 -15.59 -22.90
CA PHE A 546 8.28 -14.32 -23.61
C PHE A 546 7.09 -14.23 -24.58
N VAL A 547 6.81 -15.32 -25.29
CA VAL A 547 5.63 -15.41 -26.18
C VAL A 547 4.35 -15.22 -25.35
N LEU A 548 4.26 -15.90 -24.22
CA LEU A 548 3.10 -15.82 -23.32
C LEU A 548 2.95 -14.41 -22.75
N SER A 549 4.04 -13.81 -22.27
CA SER A 549 4.07 -12.43 -21.75
C SER A 549 3.55 -11.43 -22.79
N ASN A 550 4.07 -11.48 -24.03
CA ASN A 550 3.64 -10.58 -25.09
C ASN A 550 2.17 -10.76 -25.48
N ALA A 551 1.68 -12.00 -25.50
CA ALA A 551 0.27 -12.28 -25.80
C ALA A 551 -0.67 -11.68 -24.73
N PHE A 552 -0.35 -11.83 -23.45
CA PHE A 552 -1.12 -11.24 -22.38
C PHE A 552 -1.00 -9.71 -22.32
N MET A 553 0.19 -9.16 -22.56
CA MET A 553 0.40 -7.72 -22.61
C MET A 553 -0.44 -7.06 -23.70
N ALA A 554 -0.43 -7.63 -24.93
CA ALA A 554 -1.24 -7.13 -26.03
C ALA A 554 -2.76 -7.16 -25.70
N LYS A 555 -3.21 -8.24 -25.08
CA LYS A 555 -4.61 -8.39 -24.69
C LYS A 555 -5.01 -7.45 -23.55
N MET A 556 -4.11 -7.22 -22.62
CA MET A 556 -4.31 -6.28 -21.51
C MET A 556 -4.39 -4.84 -22.05
N MET A 557 -3.58 -4.45 -23.02
CA MET A 557 -3.64 -3.14 -23.67
C MET A 557 -4.97 -2.94 -24.42
N GLU A 558 -5.46 -3.98 -25.10
CA GLU A 558 -6.77 -3.95 -25.77
C GLU A 558 -7.92 -3.75 -24.75
N ALA A 559 -7.91 -4.47 -23.64
CA ALA A 559 -8.93 -4.38 -22.59
C ALA A 559 -8.85 -3.06 -21.81
N ALA A 560 -7.64 -2.53 -21.59
CA ALA A 560 -7.43 -1.31 -20.80
C ALA A 560 -8.01 -0.05 -21.47
N GLY A 561 -8.16 -0.02 -22.80
CA GLY A 561 -8.65 1.16 -23.52
C GLY A 561 -10.06 1.58 -23.10
N GLY A 562 -10.99 0.64 -22.98
CA GLY A 562 -12.36 0.88 -22.51
C GLY A 562 -12.41 1.33 -21.03
N TYR A 563 -11.63 0.67 -20.19
CA TYR A 563 -11.51 1.00 -18.78
C TYR A 563 -10.97 2.43 -18.55
N GLN A 564 -9.91 2.82 -19.27
CA GLN A 564 -9.33 4.16 -19.16
C GLN A 564 -10.29 5.27 -19.63
N ALA A 565 -11.06 5.02 -20.68
CA ALA A 565 -12.07 5.98 -21.15
C ALA A 565 -13.17 6.19 -20.09
N ALA A 566 -13.67 5.12 -19.48
CA ALA A 566 -14.63 5.17 -18.38
C ALA A 566 -14.07 5.91 -17.15
N MET A 567 -12.81 5.67 -16.79
CA MET A 567 -12.11 6.36 -15.70
C MET A 567 -12.00 7.87 -15.92
N GLY A 568 -11.75 8.32 -17.15
CA GLY A 568 -11.69 9.75 -17.49
C GLY A 568 -13.02 10.47 -17.23
N SER A 569 -14.13 9.90 -17.71
CA SER A 569 -15.47 10.40 -17.48
C SER A 569 -15.85 10.41 -15.99
N LEU A 570 -15.54 9.30 -15.31
CA LEU A 570 -15.82 9.12 -13.89
C LEU A 570 -15.09 10.15 -13.01
N SER A 571 -13.82 10.46 -13.31
CA SER A 571 -13.02 11.44 -12.56
C SER A 571 -13.68 12.83 -12.54
N SER A 572 -14.22 13.29 -13.66
CA SER A 572 -14.93 14.57 -13.73
C SER A 572 -16.24 14.55 -12.94
N ALA A 573 -17.00 13.46 -13.05
CA ALA A 573 -18.26 13.28 -12.34
C ALA A 573 -18.04 13.19 -10.80
N LYS A 574 -17.05 12.45 -10.34
CA LYS A 574 -16.64 12.36 -8.92
C LYS A 574 -16.29 13.73 -8.36
N ARG A 575 -15.51 14.53 -9.09
CA ARG A 575 -15.15 15.89 -8.67
C ARG A 575 -16.39 16.77 -8.47
N LEU A 576 -17.32 16.75 -9.41
CA LEU A 576 -18.56 17.52 -9.31
C LEU A 576 -19.44 17.04 -8.15
N TYR A 577 -19.58 15.74 -7.99
CA TYR A 577 -20.34 15.16 -6.89
C TYR A 577 -19.78 15.57 -5.52
N VAL A 578 -18.47 15.44 -5.30
CA VAL A 578 -17.83 15.85 -4.05
C VAL A 578 -17.94 17.36 -3.80
N ALA A 579 -17.78 18.19 -4.85
CA ALA A 579 -18.00 19.63 -4.74
C ALA A 579 -19.43 19.95 -4.32
N GLY A 580 -20.43 19.30 -4.94
CA GLY A 580 -21.83 19.47 -4.61
C GLY A 580 -22.21 18.97 -3.24
N LEU A 581 -21.67 17.85 -2.77
CA LEU A 581 -21.88 17.35 -1.40
C LEU A 581 -21.40 18.37 -0.35
N ARG A 582 -20.24 18.99 -0.58
CA ARG A 582 -19.68 20.01 0.32
C ARG A 582 -20.52 21.30 0.30
N GLU A 583 -21.08 21.68 -0.87
CA GLU A 583 -21.98 22.82 -0.99
C GLU A 583 -23.35 22.52 -0.35
N MET A 584 -23.84 21.28 -0.44
CA MET A 584 -25.09 20.83 0.17
C MET A 584 -25.04 20.82 1.71
N GLN A 585 -23.88 20.54 2.28
CA GLN A 585 -23.68 20.37 3.74
C GLN A 585 -22.60 21.35 4.25
N PRO A 586 -22.82 22.67 4.22
CA PRO A 586 -21.79 23.68 4.53
C PRO A 586 -21.32 23.66 6.00
N ASP A 587 -22.16 23.16 6.91
CA ASP A 587 -21.83 23.06 8.34
C ASP A 587 -21.07 21.78 8.69
N LYS A 588 -20.96 20.83 7.76
CA LYS A 588 -20.21 19.60 7.96
C LYS A 588 -18.73 19.79 7.68
N VAL A 589 -17.90 19.42 8.62
CA VAL A 589 -16.45 19.34 8.40
C VAL A 589 -16.15 18.09 7.59
N PHE A 590 -15.67 18.27 6.37
CA PHE A 590 -15.25 17.16 5.51
C PHE A 590 -13.77 16.87 5.70
N TYR A 591 -13.44 15.60 5.73
CA TYR A 591 -12.07 15.13 5.71
C TYR A 591 -11.77 14.44 4.38
N PRO A 592 -10.57 14.61 3.82
CA PRO A 592 -10.23 14.04 2.52
C PRO A 592 -9.92 12.55 2.63
N ASP A 593 -10.05 11.84 1.51
CA ASP A 593 -9.56 10.47 1.38
C ASP A 593 -8.06 10.39 1.61
N ALA A 594 -7.59 9.26 2.13
CA ALA A 594 -6.18 8.95 2.25
C ALA A 594 -5.54 8.84 0.85
N ASN A 595 -4.31 9.31 0.71
CA ASN A 595 -3.56 9.32 -0.55
C ASN A 595 -2.04 9.26 -0.35
N SER A 596 -1.60 8.51 0.67
CA SER A 596 -0.18 8.39 1.07
C SER A 596 0.45 9.73 1.49
N THR A 597 -0.33 10.60 2.13
CA THR A 597 0.18 11.82 2.77
C THR A 597 -0.03 11.74 4.28
N MET A 598 0.75 12.53 5.04
CA MET A 598 0.66 12.52 6.51
C MET A 598 -0.75 12.88 6.98
N ARG A 599 -1.29 12.06 7.88
CA ARG A 599 -2.60 12.21 8.50
C ARG A 599 -2.54 11.92 9.99
N MET A 600 -3.54 12.39 10.69
CA MET A 600 -3.82 12.03 12.06
C MET A 600 -5.30 11.66 12.23
N SER A 601 -5.54 10.67 13.10
CA SER A 601 -6.86 10.36 13.67
C SER A 601 -6.73 10.42 15.18
N TYR A 602 -7.83 10.65 15.88
CA TYR A 602 -7.82 10.73 17.35
C TYR A 602 -9.09 10.11 17.94
N GLY A 603 -9.04 9.83 19.21
CA GLY A 603 -10.15 9.28 19.98
C GLY A 603 -9.74 9.00 21.41
N THR A 604 -10.55 8.21 22.12
CA THR A 604 -10.29 7.80 23.49
C THR A 604 -10.23 6.29 23.61
N VAL A 605 -9.37 5.80 24.50
CA VAL A 605 -9.23 4.36 24.79
C VAL A 605 -10.53 3.83 25.37
N GLN A 606 -11.17 2.85 24.72
CA GLN A 606 -12.46 2.31 25.13
C GLN A 606 -12.66 0.85 24.71
N ASP A 607 -13.59 0.19 25.43
CA ASP A 607 -14.14 -1.10 25.00
C ASP A 607 -14.92 -0.97 23.69
N TYR A 608 -15.01 -2.05 22.95
CA TYR A 608 -15.65 -2.11 21.66
C TYR A 608 -16.79 -3.13 21.60
N LYS A 609 -17.99 -2.66 21.27
CA LYS A 609 -19.16 -3.52 21.04
C LYS A 609 -19.22 -3.91 19.56
N ALA A 610 -18.73 -5.10 19.25
CA ALA A 610 -18.62 -5.59 17.86
C ALA A 610 -19.96 -6.02 17.25
N ALA A 611 -20.84 -6.64 18.05
CA ALA A 611 -22.14 -7.15 17.62
C ALA A 611 -23.09 -7.29 18.80
N ASP A 612 -24.31 -7.77 18.57
CA ASP A 612 -25.23 -8.12 19.65
C ASP A 612 -24.61 -9.16 20.58
N ALA A 613 -24.65 -8.89 21.89
CA ALA A 613 -24.04 -9.72 22.93
C ALA A 613 -22.52 -9.95 22.84
N VAL A 614 -21.78 -9.19 22.01
CA VAL A 614 -20.32 -9.29 21.87
C VAL A 614 -19.68 -7.97 22.24
N GLN A 615 -18.97 -7.96 23.37
CA GLN A 615 -18.17 -6.82 23.84
C GLN A 615 -16.71 -7.24 23.96
N TYR A 616 -15.81 -6.49 23.34
CA TYR A 616 -14.38 -6.66 23.46
C TYR A 616 -13.79 -5.66 24.45
N SER A 617 -12.87 -6.16 25.30
CA SER A 617 -12.04 -5.32 26.15
C SER A 617 -11.14 -4.42 25.30
N TYR A 618 -10.84 -3.25 25.82
CA TYR A 618 -9.91 -2.30 25.18
C TYR A 618 -8.46 -2.78 25.15
N ILE A 619 -8.09 -3.79 25.94
CA ILE A 619 -6.75 -4.37 25.96
C ILE A 619 -6.76 -5.87 25.73
N THR A 620 -5.62 -6.37 25.25
CA THR A 620 -5.22 -7.78 25.30
C THR A 620 -3.96 -7.93 26.13
N THR A 621 -3.78 -9.10 26.74
CA THR A 621 -2.64 -9.39 27.61
C THR A 621 -1.88 -10.63 27.14
N MET A 622 -0.73 -10.89 27.75
CA MET A 622 0.07 -12.09 27.46
C MET A 622 -0.66 -13.39 27.77
N ASN A 623 -1.70 -13.38 28.62
CA ASN A 623 -2.52 -14.57 28.87
C ASN A 623 -3.20 -15.07 27.59
N GLY A 624 -3.66 -14.16 26.73
CA GLY A 624 -4.29 -14.53 25.46
C GLY A 624 -3.33 -15.16 24.44
N ILE A 625 -2.02 -14.98 24.60
CA ILE A 625 -1.02 -15.71 23.81
C ILE A 625 -1.05 -17.18 24.19
N ILE A 626 -1.05 -17.49 25.50
CA ILE A 626 -1.11 -18.86 26.00
C ILE A 626 -2.45 -19.54 25.64
N GLU A 627 -3.58 -18.78 25.71
CA GLU A 627 -4.89 -19.29 25.32
C GLU A 627 -4.99 -19.67 23.84
N LYS A 628 -4.19 -19.02 22.98
CA LYS A 628 -4.15 -19.26 21.54
C LYS A 628 -3.05 -20.21 21.10
N GLU A 629 -2.13 -20.61 22.03
CA GLU A 629 -1.02 -21.50 21.69
C GLU A 629 -1.51 -22.78 21.03
N ASP A 630 -0.99 -23.09 19.86
CA ASP A 630 -1.20 -24.34 19.15
C ASP A 630 0.11 -24.79 18.49
N PRO A 631 0.84 -25.75 19.08
CA PRO A 631 2.12 -26.22 18.53
C PRO A 631 1.97 -26.95 17.20
N THR A 632 0.76 -27.25 16.75
CA THR A 632 0.48 -27.88 15.45
C THR A 632 0.19 -26.85 14.34
N ASN A 633 0.04 -25.59 14.70
CA ASN A 633 -0.23 -24.49 13.78
C ASN A 633 0.88 -23.43 13.87
N ASP A 634 1.64 -23.26 12.80
CA ASP A 634 2.81 -22.37 12.75
C ASP A 634 2.48 -20.88 13.00
N GLU A 635 1.22 -20.47 12.84
CA GLU A 635 0.77 -19.11 13.19
C GLU A 635 0.62 -18.89 14.70
N PHE A 636 0.48 -19.96 15.50
CA PHE A 636 0.22 -19.91 16.96
C PHE A 636 1.29 -20.59 17.80
N ILE A 637 2.45 -20.90 17.24
CA ILE A 637 3.60 -21.40 18.01
C ILE A 637 4.13 -20.27 18.90
N VAL A 638 4.24 -20.56 20.22
CA VAL A 638 4.82 -19.62 21.18
C VAL A 638 6.25 -20.08 21.54
N PRO A 639 7.26 -19.18 21.45
CA PRO A 639 8.63 -19.53 21.85
C PRO A 639 8.70 -19.98 23.32
N ALA A 640 9.37 -21.10 23.60
CA ALA A 640 9.47 -21.68 24.94
C ALA A 640 9.97 -20.64 25.99
N LYS A 641 10.91 -19.76 25.60
CA LYS A 641 11.40 -18.70 26.48
C LYS A 641 10.31 -17.68 26.82
N LEU A 642 9.42 -17.38 25.89
CA LEU A 642 8.30 -16.48 26.13
C LEU A 642 7.28 -17.12 27.09
N ILE A 643 6.98 -18.42 26.92
CA ILE A 643 6.14 -19.18 27.87
C ILE A 643 6.73 -19.11 29.29
N GLU A 644 8.01 -19.39 29.44
CA GLU A 644 8.72 -19.31 30.73
C GLU A 644 8.57 -17.92 31.40
N LEU A 645 8.74 -16.84 30.62
CA LEU A 645 8.61 -15.46 31.13
C LEU A 645 7.18 -15.12 31.53
N ILE A 646 6.19 -15.58 30.75
CA ILE A 646 4.76 -15.40 31.05
C ILE A 646 4.40 -16.14 32.33
N GLU A 647 4.79 -17.41 32.50
CA GLU A 647 4.54 -18.20 33.68
C GLU A 647 5.15 -17.58 34.95
N LYS A 648 6.37 -17.04 34.83
CA LYS A 648 7.08 -16.35 35.92
C LYS A 648 6.58 -14.93 36.16
N ARG A 649 5.74 -14.39 35.27
CA ARG A 649 5.33 -12.97 35.24
C ARG A 649 6.55 -12.02 35.26
N ASP A 650 7.61 -12.41 34.58
CA ASP A 650 8.85 -11.64 34.47
C ASP A 650 8.76 -10.69 33.26
N PHE A 651 8.05 -9.59 33.46
CA PHE A 651 7.83 -8.57 32.43
C PHE A 651 8.73 -7.34 32.60
N GLY A 652 9.66 -7.38 33.53
CA GLY A 652 10.58 -6.27 33.82
C GLY A 652 9.80 -4.97 34.10
N PRO A 653 10.26 -3.82 33.59
CA PRO A 653 9.61 -2.52 33.80
C PRO A 653 8.34 -2.32 32.97
N TYR A 654 7.99 -3.27 32.08
CA TYR A 654 6.87 -3.14 31.14
C TYR A 654 5.54 -3.72 31.71
N GLY A 655 5.60 -4.44 32.83
CA GLY A 655 4.42 -5.01 33.48
C GLY A 655 3.61 -3.94 34.21
N VAL A 656 2.28 -3.97 34.05
CA VAL A 656 1.32 -3.15 34.80
C VAL A 656 0.43 -4.09 35.60
N ASP A 657 0.34 -3.89 36.92
CA ASP A 657 -0.46 -4.75 37.82
C ASP A 657 -0.14 -6.26 37.64
N ASN A 658 1.12 -6.59 37.43
CA ASN A 658 1.60 -7.95 37.26
C ASN A 658 1.14 -8.64 35.93
N GLU A 659 0.70 -7.85 34.95
CA GLU A 659 0.36 -8.28 33.60
C GLU A 659 1.12 -7.43 32.56
N LEU A 660 1.31 -7.98 31.36
CA LEU A 660 1.84 -7.25 30.22
C LEU A 660 0.74 -7.07 29.17
N ILE A 661 0.40 -5.82 28.87
CA ILE A 661 -0.52 -5.45 27.79
C ILE A 661 0.18 -5.69 26.44
N VAL A 662 -0.50 -6.34 25.51
CA VAL A 662 -0.01 -6.60 24.16
C VAL A 662 -0.54 -5.56 23.17
N CYS A 663 -1.85 -5.40 23.10
CA CYS A 663 -2.50 -4.42 22.21
C CYS A 663 -3.62 -3.68 22.97
N PHE A 664 -4.00 -2.51 22.44
CA PHE A 664 -5.15 -1.76 22.95
C PHE A 664 -5.98 -1.13 21.82
N LEU A 665 -7.21 -0.75 22.14
CA LEU A 665 -8.16 -0.05 21.27
C LEU A 665 -8.28 1.42 21.70
N SER A 666 -8.36 2.32 20.72
CA SER A 666 -8.59 3.75 20.95
C SER A 666 -9.66 4.30 20.02
#